data_cbb7f77d1126e5a4b7238e306902cda0
#
_entry.id   cbb7f77d1126e5a4b7238e306902cda0
#
_cell.length_a   1.000
_cell.length_b   1.000
_cell.length_c   1.000
_cell.angle_alpha   90.00
_cell.angle_beta   90.00
_cell.angle_gamma   90.00
#
_symmetry.space_group_name_H-M   'P 1'
#
loop_
_entity.id
_entity.type
_entity.pdbx_description
1 polymer ?
#
loop_
_entity_poly.entity_id
_entity_poly.type
_entity_poly.pdbx_seq_one_letter_code
_entity_poly.pdbx_strand_id
1 'polypeptide(L)'
;VDGLLEFDNDKKKVKPTTAIVNESHLFARSMKVSRYKTTSQSKKKGYNEEMIQGEIIEFATQETHQLCHSPKQSMRLAVAETPNYPEQKADNWITIAGDYGGKSNTGADDSKAIQEAIDDGAETIYFPPGGRWTINRDIYIRNRVRRILGIEGRIDGKGKFIIESGAFGELTIERFSEFGSGIILKSKRNLLLKNMMVRALETDELGGGDVFLEDVTIGTIQLNYQKLWGRQVTMMGDTKGPKITNNGGNIWILGLTAKKGNTILQNFNKANAELIGVEIVASDKAKDRPMFINDNSGLSIMGLRETLTRGNAYQKIVEESRKASAIKSLYSTDLLKTPNGGTLLPLFVGYAPKQGANEKPIAKIPHEMLIVQPDLLRIKGSIEDDGRGDGLCEDPVRWKKGLGPGKVVFSDSMAYETDVSFTASGRYNIIFTGDDGYQTGSDTGKVYVFDKRYTTLDNTGDGIPSGRGAATWISEFDNYSPHNSDPEIHIANVSGGNAGKLYLRFDLSALPGALFDAALKLEFNQDSVKKPIQLNIFGLKENSKEMNFGDQKLGVDWADFELTWENAPANIPQAGGQFNIRKNSGGGVDTKYADFLGIITLNPKAPLGAFLRTPSLTEFFKRKHASNLYTLILTAVEQGETILPSAAAGREFAPSLYIGYFDNTRSVGGEAMDGGYTLSKVNIDIYSLECNFDLTVGYPQFVQIEIVNEFGKRMLTVAARDLAGEKKTNFKFKAMAFPTGKYVLRVIGEAFTAEQSFYILN
;
A
#
# COMPACT_ATOMS: atom_id res chain seq x y z
N VAL A 1 -10.29 -13.94 -17.63
CA VAL A 1 -10.25 -14.25 -19.05
C VAL A 1 -8.82 -14.20 -19.52
N ASP A 2 -8.32 -15.25 -20.16
CA ASP A 2 -7.00 -15.29 -20.78
C ASP A 2 -7.15 -15.71 -22.25
N GLY A 3 -6.43 -15.06 -23.15
CA GLY A 3 -6.48 -15.26 -24.57
C GLY A 3 -7.04 -14.06 -25.35
N LEU A 4 -7.02 -14.15 -26.66
CA LEU A 4 -7.56 -13.13 -27.55
C LEU A 4 -9.07 -13.29 -27.64
N LEU A 5 -9.82 -12.36 -27.08
CA LEU A 5 -11.26 -12.22 -27.29
C LEU A 5 -11.50 -11.03 -28.22
N GLU A 6 -11.98 -11.31 -29.40
CA GLU A 6 -12.48 -10.30 -30.33
C GLU A 6 -13.99 -10.24 -30.26
N PHE A 7 -14.52 -9.09 -29.85
CA PHE A 7 -15.92 -8.80 -29.89
C PHE A 7 -16.20 -7.95 -31.11
N ASP A 8 -16.96 -8.44 -32.06
CA ASP A 8 -17.38 -7.69 -33.21
C ASP A 8 -18.90 -7.49 -33.21
N ASN A 9 -19.31 -6.26 -33.38
CA ASN A 9 -20.71 -5.88 -33.39
C ASN A 9 -21.14 -5.50 -34.83
N ASP A 10 -21.64 -6.45 -35.58
CA ASP A 10 -22.07 -6.26 -36.97
C ASP A 10 -23.40 -5.51 -37.13
N LYS A 11 -24.17 -5.33 -36.08
CA LYS A 11 -25.48 -4.67 -36.15
C LYS A 11 -25.38 -3.16 -36.03
N LYS A 12 -25.46 -2.48 -37.16
CA LYS A 12 -25.43 -1.01 -37.31
C LYS A 12 -26.49 -0.23 -36.50
N LYS A 13 -27.44 -0.86 -35.82
CA LYS A 13 -28.60 -0.22 -35.15
C LYS A 13 -28.44 -0.08 -33.63
N VAL A 14 -27.56 -0.76 -32.99
CA VAL A 14 -27.33 -0.66 -31.53
C VAL A 14 -25.93 -0.08 -31.32
N LYS A 15 -25.83 1.01 -30.54
CA LYS A 15 -24.55 1.57 -30.10
C LYS A 15 -24.21 0.93 -28.76
N PRO A 16 -23.56 -0.22 -28.71
CA PRO A 16 -23.13 -0.81 -27.46
C PRO A 16 -22.06 0.09 -26.86
N THR A 17 -22.26 0.47 -25.63
CA THR A 17 -21.35 1.39 -24.95
C THR A 17 -20.15 0.66 -24.36
N THR A 18 -20.35 -0.55 -23.85
CA THR A 18 -19.35 -1.32 -23.10
C THR A 18 -19.40 -2.79 -23.49
N ALA A 19 -18.24 -3.41 -23.73
CA ALA A 19 -18.15 -4.82 -24.08
C ALA A 19 -18.32 -5.73 -22.84
N ILE A 20 -17.72 -5.37 -21.71
CA ILE A 20 -17.81 -6.09 -20.43
C ILE A 20 -18.33 -5.16 -19.36
N VAL A 21 -19.45 -5.49 -18.75
CA VAL A 21 -19.94 -4.85 -17.53
C VAL A 21 -19.72 -5.82 -16.37
N ASN A 22 -18.89 -5.43 -15.42
CA ASN A 22 -18.53 -6.25 -14.27
C ASN A 22 -19.05 -5.61 -12.97
N GLU A 23 -19.76 -6.39 -12.17
CA GLU A 23 -20.30 -5.99 -10.87
C GLU A 23 -19.61 -6.71 -9.69
N SER A 24 -18.56 -7.50 -9.97
CA SER A 24 -17.84 -8.28 -8.97
C SER A 24 -16.33 -8.25 -9.24
N HIS A 25 -15.67 -9.41 -9.28
CA HIS A 25 -14.24 -9.53 -9.53
C HIS A 25 -13.98 -9.93 -10.96
N LEU A 26 -13.08 -9.23 -11.63
CA LEU A 26 -12.64 -9.51 -12.99
C LEU A 26 -11.11 -9.58 -13.02
N PHE A 27 -10.60 -10.65 -13.61
CA PHE A 27 -9.25 -10.71 -14.14
C PHE A 27 -9.36 -10.82 -15.67
N ALA A 28 -8.70 -9.95 -16.39
CA ALA A 28 -8.67 -9.93 -17.83
C ALA A 28 -7.25 -9.74 -18.34
N ARG A 29 -6.87 -10.52 -19.35
CA ARG A 29 -5.54 -10.48 -19.97
C ARG A 29 -5.63 -10.64 -21.48
N SER A 30 -4.78 -9.89 -22.21
CA SER A 30 -4.66 -9.99 -23.68
C SER A 30 -5.99 -9.85 -24.42
N MET A 31 -6.83 -8.88 -23.99
CA MET A 31 -8.16 -8.65 -24.58
C MET A 31 -8.15 -7.51 -25.58
N LYS A 32 -8.69 -7.77 -26.74
CA LYS A 32 -9.02 -6.75 -27.75
C LYS A 32 -10.52 -6.68 -27.97
N VAL A 33 -11.03 -5.47 -28.13
CA VAL A 33 -12.44 -5.20 -28.37
C VAL A 33 -12.58 -4.26 -29.57
N SER A 34 -13.36 -4.66 -30.54
CA SER A 34 -13.69 -3.82 -31.70
C SER A 34 -15.13 -3.32 -31.65
N ARG A 35 -15.36 -2.09 -32.16
CA ARG A 35 -16.69 -1.45 -32.31
C ARG A 35 -17.43 -1.13 -31.00
N TYR A 36 -16.85 -1.28 -29.84
CA TYR A 36 -17.36 -0.79 -28.57
C TYR A 36 -16.69 0.52 -28.15
N LYS A 37 -17.42 1.37 -27.44
CA LYS A 37 -16.86 2.61 -26.91
C LYS A 37 -15.90 2.36 -25.73
N THR A 38 -16.23 1.36 -24.92
CA THR A 38 -15.50 0.99 -23.70
C THR A 38 -15.28 -0.52 -23.68
N THR A 39 -14.08 -0.97 -23.34
CA THR A 39 -13.75 -2.39 -23.28
C THR A 39 -14.33 -3.03 -22.02
N SER A 40 -14.12 -2.41 -20.87
CA SER A 40 -14.62 -2.90 -19.58
C SER A 40 -15.11 -1.75 -18.71
N GLN A 41 -16.19 -1.98 -18.00
CA GLN A 41 -16.73 -1.10 -16.98
C GLN A 41 -17.01 -1.91 -15.72
N SER A 42 -16.32 -1.57 -14.62
CA SER A 42 -16.55 -2.19 -13.32
C SER A 42 -17.47 -1.31 -12.49
N LYS A 43 -18.62 -1.84 -12.09
CA LYS A 43 -19.62 -1.20 -11.24
C LYS A 43 -19.60 -1.87 -9.88
N LYS A 44 -18.89 -1.33 -8.92
CA LYS A 44 -18.91 -1.82 -7.56
C LYS A 44 -19.68 -0.85 -6.69
N LYS A 45 -20.70 -1.33 -5.97
CA LYS A 45 -21.50 -0.49 -5.07
C LYS A 45 -20.60 0.18 -4.02
N GLY A 46 -20.57 1.51 -4.03
CA GLY A 46 -19.75 2.32 -3.10
C GLY A 46 -18.32 2.66 -3.57
N TYR A 47 -17.95 2.31 -4.82
CA TYR A 47 -16.65 2.69 -5.41
C TYR A 47 -16.86 3.45 -6.73
N ASN A 48 -15.86 4.24 -7.14
CA ASN A 48 -15.89 4.90 -8.43
C ASN A 48 -15.92 3.87 -9.56
N GLU A 49 -16.68 4.17 -10.62
CA GLU A 49 -16.69 3.35 -11.82
C GLU A 49 -15.31 3.40 -12.48
N GLU A 50 -14.73 2.23 -12.71
CA GLU A 50 -13.50 2.09 -13.48
C GLU A 50 -13.86 1.72 -14.92
N MET A 51 -13.46 2.55 -15.86
CA MET A 51 -13.69 2.37 -17.29
C MET A 51 -12.36 2.20 -18.01
N ILE A 52 -12.21 1.10 -18.74
CA ILE A 52 -11.05 0.80 -19.56
C ILE A 52 -11.43 0.93 -21.03
N GLN A 53 -10.64 1.71 -21.78
CA GLN A 53 -10.79 1.87 -23.23
C GLN A 53 -9.63 1.16 -23.95
N GLY A 54 -9.91 0.59 -25.11
CA GLY A 54 -8.89 -0.05 -25.93
C GLY A 54 -8.51 -1.46 -25.49
N GLU A 55 -7.29 -1.88 -25.77
CA GLU A 55 -6.77 -3.20 -25.45
C GLU A 55 -6.46 -3.34 -23.95
N ILE A 56 -6.88 -4.45 -23.35
CA ILE A 56 -6.46 -4.82 -22.00
C ILE A 56 -5.26 -5.77 -22.09
N ILE A 57 -4.10 -5.28 -21.73
CA ILE A 57 -2.91 -6.11 -21.62
C ILE A 57 -3.03 -7.04 -20.42
N GLU A 58 -3.28 -6.50 -19.23
CA GLU A 58 -3.64 -7.23 -18.01
C GLU A 58 -4.38 -6.30 -17.06
N PHE A 59 -5.44 -6.76 -16.45
CA PHE A 59 -6.26 -6.01 -15.51
C PHE A 59 -6.86 -6.93 -14.46
N ALA A 60 -6.78 -6.50 -13.22
CA ALA A 60 -7.50 -7.10 -12.09
C ALA A 60 -8.28 -6.01 -11.34
N THR A 61 -9.52 -6.31 -10.94
CA THR A 61 -10.38 -5.36 -10.20
C THR A 61 -9.89 -5.05 -8.78
N GLN A 62 -8.85 -5.71 -8.31
CA GLN A 62 -8.25 -5.50 -7.01
C GLN A 62 -6.73 -5.47 -7.12
N GLU A 63 -6.10 -4.97 -6.06
CA GLU A 63 -4.64 -4.95 -5.96
C GLU A 63 -4.05 -6.35 -6.06
N THR A 64 -2.89 -6.44 -6.71
CA THR A 64 -2.13 -7.68 -6.81
C THR A 64 -1.55 -8.03 -5.44
N HIS A 65 -1.86 -9.23 -4.95
CA HIS A 65 -1.25 -9.74 -3.73
C HIS A 65 0.14 -10.30 -4.01
N GLN A 66 1.08 -9.95 -3.17
CA GLN A 66 2.47 -10.46 -3.20
C GLN A 66 3.01 -10.57 -1.78
N LEU A 67 3.87 -11.53 -1.53
CA LEU A 67 4.54 -11.74 -0.25
C LEU A 67 5.99 -11.27 -0.27
N CYS A 68 6.62 -11.42 -1.43
CA CYS A 68 7.97 -10.98 -1.70
C CYS A 68 7.94 -9.98 -2.85
N HIS A 69 8.93 -9.13 -2.98
CA HIS A 69 9.02 -8.22 -4.12
C HIS A 69 8.86 -8.98 -5.43
N SER A 70 7.88 -8.60 -6.21
CA SER A 70 7.47 -9.26 -7.44
C SER A 70 6.90 -8.23 -8.40
N PRO A 71 6.96 -8.46 -9.71
CA PRO A 71 6.21 -7.64 -10.66
C PRO A 71 4.72 -7.66 -10.34
N LYS A 72 4.03 -6.54 -10.55
CA LYS A 72 2.57 -6.46 -10.36
C LYS A 72 1.75 -7.10 -11.49
N GLN A 73 2.35 -8.02 -12.25
CA GLN A 73 1.76 -8.70 -13.39
C GLN A 73 1.98 -10.21 -13.29
N SER A 74 1.09 -10.99 -13.92
CA SER A 74 1.26 -12.44 -14.02
C SER A 74 2.53 -12.81 -14.81
N MET A 75 3.05 -14.02 -14.60
CA MET A 75 4.30 -14.46 -15.26
C MET A 75 4.22 -14.58 -16.77
N ARG A 76 3.01 -14.77 -17.32
CA ARG A 76 2.76 -14.96 -18.75
C ARG A 76 3.61 -16.07 -19.34
N LEU A 77 3.52 -17.25 -18.74
CA LEU A 77 4.18 -18.44 -19.27
C LEU A 77 3.72 -18.70 -20.69
N ALA A 78 4.64 -19.21 -21.53
CA ALA A 78 4.31 -19.57 -22.90
C ALA A 78 3.21 -20.64 -22.92
N VAL A 79 2.15 -20.36 -23.65
CA VAL A 79 1.02 -21.27 -23.82
C VAL A 79 1.25 -22.12 -25.06
N ALA A 80 1.10 -23.45 -24.92
CA ALA A 80 1.03 -24.37 -26.06
C ALA A 80 -0.39 -24.93 -26.16
N GLU A 81 -0.93 -24.96 -27.37
CA GLU A 81 -2.19 -25.61 -27.63
C GLU A 81 -2.08 -27.13 -27.48
N THR A 82 -3.18 -27.78 -27.09
CA THR A 82 -3.24 -29.25 -27.06
C THR A 82 -3.00 -29.79 -28.45
N PRO A 83 -1.96 -30.59 -28.66
CA PRO A 83 -1.63 -31.07 -29.99
C PRO A 83 -2.72 -32.05 -30.54
N ASN A 84 -2.96 -32.00 -31.81
CA ASN A 84 -3.80 -32.97 -32.49
C ASN A 84 -2.89 -33.95 -33.25
N TYR A 85 -2.64 -35.10 -32.65
CA TYR A 85 -1.80 -36.12 -33.26
C TYR A 85 -2.55 -36.97 -34.28
N PRO A 86 -1.91 -37.43 -35.37
CA PRO A 86 -2.53 -38.25 -36.35
C PRO A 86 -3.12 -39.55 -35.79
N GLU A 87 -4.29 -39.91 -36.25
CA GLU A 87 -4.99 -41.13 -35.84
C GLU A 87 -4.84 -42.22 -36.91
N GLN A 88 -4.65 -43.46 -36.46
CA GLN A 88 -4.69 -44.64 -37.29
C GLN A 88 -6.16 -44.99 -37.65
N LYS A 89 -6.42 -45.55 -38.82
CA LYS A 89 -7.76 -46.06 -39.17
C LYS A 89 -8.20 -47.12 -38.17
N ALA A 90 -9.49 -47.13 -37.80
CA ALA A 90 -10.04 -48.03 -36.79
C ALA A 90 -9.84 -49.53 -37.12
N ASP A 91 -9.82 -49.88 -38.39
CA ASP A 91 -9.58 -51.24 -38.85
C ASP A 91 -8.17 -51.77 -38.47
N ASN A 92 -7.25 -50.89 -38.14
CA ASN A 92 -5.90 -51.24 -37.74
C ASN A 92 -5.67 -51.14 -36.22
N TRP A 93 -6.75 -50.91 -35.46
CA TRP A 93 -6.61 -50.90 -34.01
C TRP A 93 -6.51 -52.31 -33.44
N ILE A 94 -5.62 -52.51 -32.52
CA ILE A 94 -5.41 -53.79 -31.84
C ILE A 94 -6.30 -53.83 -30.58
N THR A 95 -7.10 -54.91 -30.46
CA THR A 95 -7.88 -55.15 -29.26
C THR A 95 -7.22 -56.15 -28.34
N ILE A 96 -7.12 -55.87 -27.07
CA ILE A 96 -6.49 -56.74 -26.08
C ILE A 96 -7.29 -58.05 -25.92
N ALA A 97 -8.62 -57.99 -25.96
CA ALA A 97 -9.50 -59.14 -25.80
C ALA A 97 -9.49 -60.08 -27.03
N GLY A 98 -9.58 -59.48 -28.23
CA GLY A 98 -9.66 -60.25 -29.44
C GLY A 98 -8.34 -60.84 -29.92
N ASP A 99 -7.28 -60.03 -29.89
CA ASP A 99 -6.03 -60.34 -30.53
C ASP A 99 -5.03 -61.03 -29.60
N TYR A 100 -5.11 -60.76 -28.28
CA TYR A 100 -4.12 -61.20 -27.28
C TYR A 100 -4.73 -61.95 -26.11
N GLY A 101 -6.00 -62.34 -26.15
CA GLY A 101 -6.63 -63.13 -25.14
C GLY A 101 -6.83 -62.50 -23.78
N GLY A 102 -6.84 -61.18 -23.72
CA GLY A 102 -7.15 -60.42 -22.49
C GLY A 102 -8.58 -60.69 -22.03
N LYS A 103 -8.81 -60.69 -20.71
CA LYS A 103 -10.04 -61.15 -20.06
C LYS A 103 -10.68 -60.03 -19.22
N SER A 104 -11.30 -59.06 -19.90
CA SER A 104 -12.00 -57.99 -19.20
C SER A 104 -13.09 -58.53 -18.23
N ASN A 105 -13.36 -57.80 -17.16
CA ASN A 105 -14.41 -58.08 -16.17
C ASN A 105 -14.26 -59.40 -15.40
N THR A 106 -13.10 -60.05 -15.43
CA THR A 106 -12.82 -61.30 -14.71
C THR A 106 -11.94 -61.14 -13.47
N GLY A 107 -11.21 -60.01 -13.35
CA GLY A 107 -10.19 -59.81 -12.36
C GLY A 107 -8.88 -60.53 -12.63
N ALA A 108 -8.77 -61.25 -13.77
CA ALA A 108 -7.54 -61.88 -14.21
C ALA A 108 -6.46 -60.81 -14.55
N ASP A 109 -5.18 -61.16 -14.42
CA ASP A 109 -4.07 -60.23 -14.74
C ASP A 109 -3.89 -60.17 -16.27
N ASP A 110 -4.25 -59.04 -16.85
CA ASP A 110 -4.17 -58.76 -18.28
C ASP A 110 -2.80 -58.16 -18.67
N SER A 111 -1.88 -57.98 -17.69
CA SER A 111 -0.59 -57.33 -17.93
C SER A 111 0.20 -57.95 -19.08
N LYS A 112 0.19 -59.30 -19.17
CA LYS A 112 0.90 -60.02 -20.21
C LYS A 112 0.31 -59.75 -21.59
N ALA A 113 -1.01 -59.81 -21.74
CA ALA A 113 -1.68 -59.58 -23.01
C ALA A 113 -1.46 -58.15 -23.56
N ILE A 114 -1.48 -57.17 -22.64
CA ILE A 114 -1.19 -55.78 -23.00
C ILE A 114 0.28 -55.61 -23.43
N GLN A 115 1.20 -56.21 -22.72
CA GLN A 115 2.64 -56.10 -23.04
C GLN A 115 2.95 -56.78 -24.37
N GLU A 116 2.42 -57.97 -24.63
CA GLU A 116 2.57 -58.66 -25.92
C GLU A 116 2.09 -57.84 -27.11
N ALA A 117 0.92 -57.22 -27.01
CA ALA A 117 0.43 -56.28 -28.03
C ALA A 117 1.39 -55.12 -28.31
N ILE A 118 2.00 -54.58 -27.28
CA ILE A 118 3.00 -53.49 -27.40
C ILE A 118 4.25 -54.01 -28.09
N ASP A 119 4.72 -55.20 -27.69
CA ASP A 119 5.96 -55.77 -28.16
C ASP A 119 5.87 -56.28 -29.61
N ASP A 120 4.71 -56.72 -30.03
CA ASP A 120 4.38 -57.08 -31.44
C ASP A 120 4.19 -55.84 -32.36
N GLY A 121 4.31 -54.62 -31.80
CA GLY A 121 4.38 -53.40 -32.58
C GLY A 121 3.03 -52.73 -32.83
N ALA A 122 2.03 -52.97 -31.98
CA ALA A 122 0.78 -52.23 -32.00
C ALA A 122 1.02 -50.72 -32.04
N GLU A 123 0.33 -49.99 -32.89
CA GLU A 123 0.38 -48.53 -32.97
C GLU A 123 -0.74 -47.89 -32.16
N THR A 124 -1.97 -48.46 -32.28
CA THR A 124 -3.13 -48.08 -31.47
C THR A 124 -3.65 -49.31 -30.71
N ILE A 125 -3.68 -49.23 -29.40
CA ILE A 125 -4.28 -50.24 -28.53
C ILE A 125 -5.64 -49.76 -28.06
N TYR A 126 -6.67 -50.57 -28.31
CA TYR A 126 -8.04 -50.25 -28.02
C TYR A 126 -8.60 -51.15 -26.91
N PHE A 127 -9.19 -50.58 -25.93
CA PHE A 127 -9.93 -51.22 -24.84
C PHE A 127 -11.42 -51.03 -25.06
N PRO A 128 -12.16 -52.10 -25.38
CA PRO A 128 -13.59 -52.02 -25.65
C PRO A 128 -14.43 -51.40 -24.53
N PRO A 129 -15.59 -50.74 -24.86
CA PRO A 129 -16.44 -50.08 -23.91
C PRO A 129 -16.94 -51.03 -22.82
N GLY A 130 -17.04 -50.49 -21.55
CA GLY A 130 -17.50 -51.28 -20.41
C GLY A 130 -16.56 -52.36 -19.93
N GLY A 131 -15.39 -52.53 -20.55
CA GLY A 131 -14.38 -53.47 -20.12
C GLY A 131 -13.62 -52.97 -18.91
N ARG A 132 -13.43 -53.85 -17.91
CA ARG A 132 -12.59 -53.64 -16.72
C ARG A 132 -11.39 -54.57 -16.80
N TRP A 133 -10.22 -53.99 -16.93
CA TRP A 133 -8.96 -54.68 -17.18
C TRP A 133 -8.08 -54.59 -15.94
N THR A 134 -7.48 -55.70 -15.51
CA THR A 134 -6.64 -55.73 -14.31
C THR A 134 -5.16 -55.88 -14.69
N ILE A 135 -4.31 -54.96 -14.24
CA ILE A 135 -2.86 -55.03 -14.40
C ILE A 135 -2.17 -55.11 -13.03
N ASN A 136 -1.41 -56.17 -12.85
CA ASN A 136 -0.68 -56.41 -11.60
C ASN A 136 0.83 -56.28 -11.77
N ARG A 137 1.32 -56.12 -12.98
CA ARG A 137 2.70 -55.85 -13.37
C ARG A 137 2.83 -54.59 -14.15
N ASP A 138 3.98 -53.95 -14.13
CA ASP A 138 4.24 -52.73 -14.89
C ASP A 138 4.18 -53.00 -16.41
N ILE A 139 3.63 -52.11 -17.14
CA ILE A 139 3.48 -52.12 -18.62
C ILE A 139 4.44 -51.09 -19.19
N TYR A 140 5.35 -51.54 -20.05
CA TYR A 140 6.34 -50.70 -20.70
C TYR A 140 5.85 -50.26 -22.08
N ILE A 141 5.44 -48.97 -22.20
CA ILE A 141 4.96 -48.38 -23.43
C ILE A 141 6.15 -47.97 -24.30
N ARG A 142 6.45 -48.77 -25.31
CA ARG A 142 7.60 -48.65 -26.19
C ARG A 142 7.25 -48.97 -27.66
N ASN A 143 8.24 -49.21 -28.49
CA ASN A 143 8.08 -49.57 -29.89
C ASN A 143 7.21 -48.57 -30.70
N ARG A 144 6.16 -49.05 -31.34
CA ARG A 144 5.31 -48.25 -32.22
C ARG A 144 4.07 -47.67 -31.55
N VAL A 145 3.81 -47.95 -30.29
CA VAL A 145 2.58 -47.44 -29.62
C VAL A 145 2.59 -45.92 -29.58
N ARG A 146 1.58 -45.31 -30.16
CA ARG A 146 1.33 -43.86 -30.15
C ARG A 146 -0.02 -43.49 -29.56
N ARG A 147 -0.95 -44.45 -29.42
CA ARG A 147 -2.28 -44.21 -28.87
C ARG A 147 -2.78 -45.41 -28.05
N ILE A 148 -3.35 -45.08 -26.88
CA ILE A 148 -4.10 -46.04 -26.04
C ILE A 148 -5.46 -45.45 -25.79
N LEU A 149 -6.52 -46.15 -26.26
CA LEU A 149 -7.87 -45.66 -26.29
C LEU A 149 -8.80 -46.55 -25.48
N GLY A 150 -9.54 -45.94 -24.52
CA GLY A 150 -10.32 -46.68 -23.53
C GLY A 150 -11.82 -46.66 -23.70
N ILE A 151 -12.42 -45.84 -24.51
CA ILE A 151 -13.88 -45.61 -24.69
C ILE A 151 -14.72 -46.06 -23.45
N GLU A 152 -14.59 -45.31 -22.33
CA GLU A 152 -15.20 -45.61 -21.03
C GLU A 152 -14.72 -46.94 -20.35
N GLY A 153 -13.70 -47.60 -20.88
CA GLY A 153 -13.05 -48.74 -20.26
C GLY A 153 -12.37 -48.35 -18.94
N ARG A 154 -12.08 -49.35 -18.10
CA ARG A 154 -11.45 -49.17 -16.79
C ARG A 154 -10.16 -49.98 -16.70
N ILE A 155 -9.12 -49.41 -16.14
CA ILE A 155 -7.89 -50.10 -15.80
C ILE A 155 -7.76 -50.14 -14.27
N ASP A 156 -7.65 -51.33 -13.71
CA ASP A 156 -7.45 -51.58 -12.28
C ASP A 156 -6.12 -52.29 -12.03
N GLY A 157 -5.77 -52.50 -10.77
CA GLY A 157 -4.59 -53.24 -10.35
C GLY A 157 -3.48 -52.37 -9.77
N LYS A 158 -2.28 -53.01 -9.60
CA LYS A 158 -1.12 -52.38 -8.92
C LYS A 158 -0.03 -51.96 -9.89
N GLY A 159 -0.04 -52.47 -11.13
CA GLY A 159 0.95 -52.17 -12.16
C GLY A 159 0.87 -50.72 -12.60
N LYS A 160 1.96 -50.19 -13.12
CA LYS A 160 2.07 -48.84 -13.67
C LYS A 160 2.28 -48.88 -15.17
N PHE A 161 1.89 -47.84 -15.90
CA PHE A 161 2.28 -47.63 -17.29
C PHE A 161 3.55 -46.80 -17.33
N ILE A 162 4.64 -47.40 -17.77
CA ILE A 162 5.97 -46.79 -17.86
C ILE A 162 6.21 -46.39 -19.32
N ILE A 163 6.29 -45.11 -19.60
CA ILE A 163 6.45 -44.59 -20.96
C ILE A 163 7.92 -44.47 -21.28
N GLU A 164 8.40 -45.39 -22.11
CA GLU A 164 9.78 -45.45 -22.63
C GLU A 164 9.86 -44.77 -24.01
N SER A 165 11.06 -44.69 -24.53
CA SER A 165 11.30 -44.26 -25.91
C SER A 165 10.62 -45.19 -26.92
N GLY A 166 10.10 -44.62 -27.98
CA GLY A 166 9.38 -45.35 -29.03
C GLY A 166 9.66 -44.75 -30.41
N ALA A 167 9.04 -45.34 -31.44
CA ALA A 167 9.19 -44.91 -32.84
C ALA A 167 8.60 -43.52 -33.10
N PHE A 168 7.62 -43.09 -32.27
CA PHE A 168 6.97 -41.79 -32.36
C PHE A 168 7.36 -40.91 -31.19
N GLY A 169 7.52 -39.60 -31.44
CA GLY A 169 7.81 -38.57 -30.41
C GLY A 169 6.65 -38.21 -29.50
N GLU A 170 5.47 -38.84 -29.71
CA GLU A 170 4.24 -38.58 -28.98
C GLU A 170 3.56 -39.87 -28.50
N LEU A 171 2.71 -39.74 -27.46
CA LEU A 171 1.79 -40.75 -26.97
C LEU A 171 0.49 -40.09 -26.50
N THR A 172 -0.64 -40.57 -26.95
CA THR A 172 -1.98 -40.21 -26.47
C THR A 172 -2.60 -41.34 -25.65
N ILE A 173 -3.08 -41.05 -24.44
CA ILE A 173 -3.90 -41.95 -23.61
C ILE A 173 -5.22 -41.24 -23.34
N GLU A 174 -6.34 -41.84 -23.73
CA GLU A 174 -7.60 -41.12 -23.67
C GLU A 174 -8.84 -41.99 -23.42
N ARG A 175 -9.92 -41.30 -22.94
CA ARG A 175 -11.29 -41.85 -22.83
C ARG A 175 -11.41 -43.04 -21.89
N PHE A 176 -10.69 -43.06 -20.80
CA PHE A 176 -10.88 -44.02 -19.69
C PHE A 176 -11.78 -43.43 -18.63
N SER A 177 -12.85 -44.13 -18.29
CA SER A 177 -13.71 -43.72 -17.15
C SER A 177 -12.98 -43.83 -15.83
N GLU A 178 -12.04 -44.78 -15.71
CA GLU A 178 -11.10 -44.86 -14.59
C GLU A 178 -9.82 -45.57 -15.02
N PHE A 179 -8.70 -44.89 -14.88
CA PHE A 179 -7.38 -45.46 -15.07
C PHE A 179 -6.73 -45.55 -13.67
N GLY A 180 -7.05 -46.63 -12.96
CA GLY A 180 -6.65 -46.86 -11.58
C GLY A 180 -5.16 -47.07 -11.36
N SER A 181 -4.40 -47.19 -12.44
CA SER A 181 -2.94 -47.30 -12.48
C SER A 181 -2.27 -45.94 -12.51
N GLY A 182 -1.00 -45.89 -12.08
CA GLY A 182 -0.15 -44.71 -12.26
C GLY A 182 0.50 -44.72 -13.65
N ILE A 183 0.86 -43.53 -14.13
CA ILE A 183 1.62 -43.33 -15.35
C ILE A 183 2.97 -42.72 -14.98
N ILE A 184 4.05 -43.28 -15.51
CA ILE A 184 5.43 -42.75 -15.34
C ILE A 184 6.01 -42.41 -16.72
N LEU A 185 6.31 -41.14 -16.94
CA LEU A 185 6.97 -40.69 -18.17
C LEU A 185 8.48 -40.71 -17.98
N LYS A 186 9.16 -41.72 -18.62
CA LYS A 186 10.61 -41.92 -18.59
C LYS A 186 11.31 -41.66 -19.92
N SER A 187 10.72 -40.86 -20.79
CA SER A 187 11.24 -40.60 -22.12
C SER A 187 11.06 -39.14 -22.54
N LYS A 188 11.60 -38.84 -23.73
CA LYS A 188 11.41 -37.52 -24.36
C LYS A 188 10.13 -37.42 -25.18
N ARG A 189 9.25 -38.42 -25.11
CA ARG A 189 7.96 -38.41 -25.82
C ARG A 189 7.03 -37.43 -25.18
N ASN A 190 6.32 -36.66 -26.00
CA ASN A 190 5.22 -35.84 -25.52
C ASN A 190 4.04 -36.73 -25.08
N LEU A 191 3.46 -36.44 -23.93
CA LEU A 191 2.31 -37.17 -23.40
C LEU A 191 1.06 -36.32 -23.43
N LEU A 192 0.03 -36.82 -24.12
CA LEU A 192 -1.32 -36.24 -24.08
C LEU A 192 -2.24 -37.18 -23.29
N LEU A 193 -2.81 -36.69 -22.19
CA LEU A 193 -3.91 -37.34 -21.48
C LEU A 193 -5.19 -36.54 -21.77
N LYS A 194 -6.25 -37.24 -22.20
CA LYS A 194 -7.47 -36.55 -22.64
C LYS A 194 -8.73 -37.31 -22.23
N ASN A 195 -9.74 -36.55 -21.72
CA ASN A 195 -11.07 -37.06 -21.36
C ASN A 195 -10.99 -38.32 -20.49
N MET A 196 -10.28 -38.28 -19.37
CA MET A 196 -10.04 -39.47 -18.55
C MET A 196 -9.87 -39.20 -17.08
N MET A 197 -10.07 -40.23 -16.27
CA MET A 197 -9.70 -40.26 -14.87
C MET A 197 -8.44 -41.10 -14.69
N VAL A 198 -7.41 -40.57 -14.06
CA VAL A 198 -6.14 -41.26 -13.79
C VAL A 198 -5.69 -41.12 -12.35
N ARG A 199 -5.11 -42.19 -11.80
CA ARG A 199 -4.67 -42.21 -10.39
C ARG A 199 -3.49 -41.26 -10.13
N ALA A 200 -2.43 -41.34 -10.92
CA ALA A 200 -1.22 -40.55 -10.74
C ALA A 200 -0.45 -40.39 -12.05
N LEU A 201 0.23 -39.26 -12.17
CA LEU A 201 1.25 -39.00 -13.18
C LEU A 201 2.55 -38.63 -12.50
N GLU A 202 3.61 -39.34 -12.82
CA GLU A 202 4.98 -39.09 -12.38
C GLU A 202 5.87 -38.87 -13.62
N THR A 203 6.80 -37.93 -13.56
CA THR A 203 7.79 -37.76 -14.62
C THR A 203 9.20 -38.02 -14.06
N ASP A 204 10.06 -38.64 -14.88
CA ASP A 204 11.45 -38.90 -14.53
C ASP A 204 12.31 -37.67 -14.78
N GLU A 205 13.33 -37.44 -13.94
CA GLU A 205 14.27 -36.32 -14.07
C GLU A 205 15.04 -36.34 -15.40
N LEU A 206 15.27 -37.52 -15.95
CA LEU A 206 15.92 -37.72 -17.24
C LEU A 206 14.97 -37.64 -18.43
N GLY A 207 13.66 -37.61 -18.15
CA GLY A 207 12.62 -37.42 -19.15
C GLY A 207 12.64 -35.97 -19.66
N GLY A 208 12.23 -35.76 -20.91
CA GLY A 208 12.22 -34.42 -21.52
C GLY A 208 10.96 -34.12 -22.33
N GLY A 209 9.97 -35.02 -22.28
CA GLY A 209 8.71 -34.86 -23.01
C GLY A 209 7.78 -33.84 -22.38
N ASP A 210 7.08 -33.09 -23.21
CA ASP A 210 6.03 -32.16 -22.79
C ASP A 210 4.75 -32.92 -22.42
N VAL A 211 4.01 -32.42 -21.42
CA VAL A 211 2.78 -33.03 -20.92
C VAL A 211 1.59 -32.12 -21.24
N PHE A 212 0.56 -32.72 -21.83
CA PHE A 212 -0.72 -32.06 -22.12
C PHE A 212 -1.87 -32.79 -21.41
N LEU A 213 -2.67 -32.05 -20.66
CA LEU A 213 -3.86 -32.56 -19.97
C LEU A 213 -5.10 -31.80 -20.49
N GLU A 214 -6.08 -32.52 -21.01
CA GLU A 214 -7.32 -31.94 -21.49
C GLU A 214 -8.53 -32.71 -20.94
N ASP A 215 -9.33 -32.03 -20.08
CA ASP A 215 -10.45 -32.64 -19.37
C ASP A 215 -10.07 -33.91 -18.62
N VAL A 216 -9.12 -33.75 -17.68
CA VAL A 216 -8.53 -34.87 -16.93
C VAL A 216 -8.83 -34.73 -15.44
N THR A 217 -9.39 -35.80 -14.87
CA THR A 217 -9.47 -35.99 -13.42
C THR A 217 -8.26 -36.81 -12.95
N ILE A 218 -7.45 -36.26 -12.04
CA ILE A 218 -6.21 -36.91 -11.61
C ILE A 218 -6.01 -36.85 -10.09
N GLY A 219 -5.44 -37.91 -9.52
CA GLY A 219 -5.14 -37.96 -8.11
C GLY A 219 -3.92 -37.14 -7.69
N THR A 220 -2.77 -37.41 -8.32
CA THR A 220 -1.51 -36.71 -8.05
C THR A 220 -0.71 -36.47 -9.33
N ILE A 221 0.05 -35.35 -9.34
CA ILE A 221 1.03 -35.03 -10.38
C ILE A 221 2.38 -34.77 -9.69
N GLN A 222 3.42 -35.50 -10.13
CA GLN A 222 4.79 -35.24 -9.76
C GLN A 222 5.58 -34.90 -11.02
N LEU A 223 5.94 -33.62 -11.18
CA LEU A 223 6.63 -33.10 -12.34
C LEU A 223 8.10 -32.81 -11.99
N ASN A 224 9.02 -33.33 -12.77
CA ASN A 224 10.46 -33.12 -12.63
C ASN A 224 11.04 -32.50 -13.91
N TYR A 225 11.23 -31.17 -13.93
CA TYR A 225 11.83 -30.36 -14.99
C TYR A 225 11.04 -30.27 -16.33
N GLN A 226 9.92 -30.99 -16.50
CA GLN A 226 9.11 -30.94 -17.71
C GLN A 226 8.20 -29.72 -17.76
N LYS A 227 7.60 -29.51 -18.96
CA LYS A 227 6.51 -28.54 -19.14
C LYS A 227 5.17 -29.27 -19.14
N LEU A 228 4.19 -28.67 -18.48
CA LEU A 228 2.83 -29.16 -18.44
C LEU A 228 1.85 -28.05 -18.84
N TRP A 229 0.99 -28.33 -19.80
CA TRP A 229 -0.18 -27.51 -20.14
C TRP A 229 -1.44 -28.29 -19.82
N GLY A 230 -2.28 -27.69 -18.94
CA GLY A 230 -3.54 -28.28 -18.50
C GLY A 230 -4.73 -27.43 -18.89
N ARG A 231 -5.79 -28.06 -19.37
CA ARG A 231 -7.10 -27.45 -19.61
C ARG A 231 -8.16 -28.31 -18.94
N GLN A 232 -8.96 -27.71 -18.04
CA GLN A 232 -9.97 -28.41 -17.25
C GLN A 232 -9.39 -29.60 -16.48
N VAL A 233 -8.46 -29.30 -15.55
CA VAL A 233 -7.82 -30.31 -14.70
C VAL A 233 -8.52 -30.39 -13.35
N THR A 234 -9.04 -31.58 -12.99
CA THR A 234 -9.66 -31.83 -11.69
C THR A 234 -8.74 -32.70 -10.81
N MET A 235 -8.27 -32.15 -9.69
CA MET A 235 -7.46 -32.89 -8.71
C MET A 235 -8.40 -33.58 -7.71
N MET A 236 -8.46 -34.91 -7.76
CA MET A 236 -9.21 -35.73 -6.82
C MET A 236 -8.26 -36.67 -6.08
N GLY A 237 -8.63 -37.06 -4.87
CA GLY A 237 -7.83 -38.00 -4.10
C GLY A 237 -7.43 -37.42 -2.74
N ASP A 238 -7.39 -38.35 -1.78
CA ASP A 238 -6.97 -38.09 -0.40
C ASP A 238 -5.51 -38.49 -0.30
N THR A 239 -4.62 -37.53 -0.48
CA THR A 239 -3.16 -37.76 -0.49
C THR A 239 -2.55 -37.30 0.83
N LYS A 240 -1.49 -37.97 1.28
CA LYS A 240 -0.72 -37.53 2.47
C LYS A 240 0.16 -36.33 2.19
N GLY A 241 0.54 -36.09 0.93
CA GLY A 241 1.38 -35.00 0.44
C GLY A 241 0.64 -34.03 -0.48
N PRO A 242 1.35 -33.10 -1.11
CA PRO A 242 0.78 -32.19 -2.12
C PRO A 242 0.11 -32.94 -3.27
N LYS A 243 -0.93 -32.38 -3.86
CA LYS A 243 -1.59 -32.97 -5.04
C LYS A 243 -0.74 -32.78 -6.29
N ILE A 244 -0.12 -31.63 -6.43
CA ILE A 244 0.82 -31.29 -7.50
C ILE A 244 2.15 -30.95 -6.87
N THR A 245 3.18 -31.67 -7.25
CA THR A 245 4.58 -31.38 -6.90
C THR A 245 5.30 -30.98 -8.18
N ASN A 246 5.78 -29.74 -8.23
CA ASN A 246 6.52 -29.20 -9.37
C ASN A 246 7.97 -28.95 -8.99
N ASN A 247 8.84 -29.84 -9.38
CA ASN A 247 10.27 -29.77 -9.17
C ASN A 247 10.96 -29.24 -10.43
N GLY A 248 11.31 -27.96 -10.46
CA GLY A 248 12.05 -27.34 -11.56
C GLY A 248 11.30 -27.25 -12.90
N GLY A 249 10.03 -27.67 -12.97
CA GLY A 249 9.23 -27.67 -14.18
C GLY A 249 8.47 -26.37 -14.41
N ASN A 250 7.76 -26.30 -15.55
CA ASN A 250 6.86 -25.19 -15.89
C ASN A 250 5.43 -25.73 -16.03
N ILE A 251 4.51 -25.24 -15.23
CA ILE A 251 3.10 -25.60 -15.22
C ILE A 251 2.24 -24.41 -15.65
N TRP A 252 1.42 -24.61 -16.65
CA TRP A 252 0.35 -23.69 -17.04
C TRP A 252 -0.97 -24.43 -17.03
N ILE A 253 -1.95 -24.00 -16.22
CA ILE A 253 -3.26 -24.64 -16.12
C ILE A 253 -4.36 -23.59 -16.25
N LEU A 254 -5.27 -23.79 -17.19
CA LEU A 254 -6.53 -23.07 -17.33
C LEU A 254 -7.69 -23.96 -16.85
N GLY A 255 -8.34 -23.56 -15.78
CA GLY A 255 -9.41 -24.31 -15.14
C GLY A 255 -8.87 -25.44 -14.26
N LEU A 256 -8.39 -25.10 -13.08
CA LEU A 256 -7.98 -26.05 -12.04
C LEU A 256 -9.08 -26.18 -11.00
N THR A 257 -9.63 -27.37 -10.84
CA THR A 257 -10.51 -27.71 -9.71
C THR A 257 -9.81 -28.68 -8.78
N ALA A 258 -9.77 -28.40 -7.47
CA ALA A 258 -9.23 -29.34 -6.49
C ALA A 258 -10.26 -29.62 -5.40
N LYS A 259 -10.49 -30.91 -5.14
CA LYS A 259 -11.40 -31.40 -4.09
C LYS A 259 -10.59 -32.02 -2.96
N LYS A 260 -11.13 -31.93 -1.73
CA LYS A 260 -10.50 -32.40 -0.49
C LYS A 260 -9.24 -31.64 -0.07
N GLY A 261 -9.10 -31.42 1.23
CA GLY A 261 -8.05 -30.61 1.82
C GLY A 261 -6.69 -31.27 1.84
N ASN A 262 -5.73 -30.68 1.22
CA ASN A 262 -4.28 -30.82 1.38
C ASN A 262 -3.61 -29.68 0.62
N THR A 263 -2.28 -29.53 0.68
CA THR A 263 -1.55 -28.65 -0.23
C THR A 263 -1.88 -29.01 -1.67
N ILE A 264 -2.33 -28.02 -2.45
CA ILE A 264 -2.72 -28.22 -3.83
C ILE A 264 -1.51 -28.25 -4.74
N LEU A 265 -0.62 -27.28 -4.59
CA LEU A 265 0.64 -27.19 -5.33
C LEU A 265 1.80 -26.89 -4.40
N GLN A 266 2.86 -27.68 -4.51
CA GLN A 266 4.19 -27.37 -4.02
C GLN A 266 5.12 -27.12 -5.21
N ASN A 267 5.63 -25.90 -5.29
CA ASN A 267 6.45 -25.39 -6.37
C ASN A 267 7.84 -25.08 -5.79
N PHE A 268 8.89 -25.73 -6.28
CA PHE A 268 10.23 -25.58 -5.73
C PHE A 268 11.33 -25.81 -6.78
N ASN A 269 12.56 -25.53 -6.43
CA ASN A 269 13.73 -25.71 -7.29
C ASN A 269 13.67 -24.87 -8.58
N LYS A 270 13.35 -23.59 -8.46
CA LYS A 270 13.22 -22.65 -9.59
C LYS A 270 12.12 -23.04 -10.60
N ALA A 271 11.15 -23.80 -10.16
CA ALA A 271 9.97 -24.14 -10.94
C ALA A 271 9.10 -22.91 -11.22
N ASN A 272 8.22 -22.97 -12.21
CA ASN A 272 7.24 -21.94 -12.47
C ASN A 272 5.85 -22.55 -12.58
N ALA A 273 4.84 -21.88 -12.01
CA ALA A 273 3.47 -22.29 -12.13
C ALA A 273 2.55 -21.08 -12.38
N GLU A 274 1.73 -21.17 -13.40
CA GLU A 274 0.70 -20.19 -13.71
C GLU A 274 -0.66 -20.87 -13.74
N LEU A 275 -1.55 -20.50 -12.81
CA LEU A 275 -2.86 -21.11 -12.59
C LEU A 275 -3.94 -20.08 -12.86
N ILE A 276 -4.84 -20.36 -13.80
CA ILE A 276 -5.88 -19.45 -14.26
C ILE A 276 -7.25 -20.09 -14.04
N GLY A 277 -8.14 -19.41 -13.31
CA GLY A 277 -9.47 -19.94 -12.99
C GLY A 277 -9.36 -21.14 -12.05
N VAL A 278 -9.11 -20.89 -10.76
CA VAL A 278 -8.87 -21.94 -9.77
C VAL A 278 -10.06 -22.05 -8.83
N GLU A 279 -10.66 -23.24 -8.74
CA GLU A 279 -11.70 -23.55 -7.77
C GLU A 279 -11.24 -24.63 -6.80
N ILE A 280 -11.29 -24.30 -5.52
CA ILE A 280 -10.90 -25.20 -4.44
C ILE A 280 -12.10 -25.52 -3.58
N VAL A 281 -12.44 -26.82 -3.48
CA VAL A 281 -13.49 -27.32 -2.59
C VAL A 281 -12.82 -27.89 -1.34
N ALA A 282 -12.74 -27.09 -0.29
CA ALA A 282 -12.02 -27.39 0.93
C ALA A 282 -12.79 -28.37 1.85
N SER A 283 -12.05 -29.11 2.68
CA SER A 283 -12.54 -30.02 3.71
C SER A 283 -11.83 -29.79 5.05
N ASP A 284 -12.28 -30.45 6.12
CA ASP A 284 -11.74 -30.32 7.49
C ASP A 284 -10.22 -30.57 7.62
N LYS A 285 -9.63 -31.31 6.69
CA LYS A 285 -8.20 -31.66 6.72
C LYS A 285 -7.27 -30.53 6.26
N ALA A 286 -7.82 -29.44 5.73
CA ALA A 286 -7.03 -28.35 5.16
C ALA A 286 -6.49 -27.35 6.20
N LYS A 287 -6.99 -27.35 7.41
CA LYS A 287 -6.81 -26.27 8.40
C LYS A 287 -5.38 -25.88 8.70
N ASP A 288 -4.47 -26.85 8.79
CA ASP A 288 -3.09 -26.61 9.27
C ASP A 288 -2.03 -26.64 8.16
N ARG A 289 -2.45 -26.66 6.90
CA ARG A 289 -1.54 -26.72 5.75
C ARG A 289 -1.77 -25.55 4.81
N PRO A 290 -0.70 -24.99 4.21
CA PRO A 290 -0.85 -23.98 3.17
C PRO A 290 -1.51 -24.59 1.93
N MET A 291 -2.36 -23.83 1.28
CA MET A 291 -3.00 -24.25 0.02
C MET A 291 -1.96 -24.34 -1.10
N PHE A 292 -1.06 -23.36 -1.20
CA PHE A 292 0.03 -23.31 -2.16
C PHE A 292 1.36 -23.04 -1.45
N ILE A 293 2.41 -23.73 -1.87
CA ILE A 293 3.79 -23.50 -1.41
C ILE A 293 4.65 -23.12 -2.61
N ASN A 294 5.32 -21.96 -2.51
CA ASN A 294 6.21 -21.42 -3.53
C ASN A 294 7.60 -21.23 -2.93
N ASP A 295 8.47 -22.23 -3.08
CA ASP A 295 9.80 -22.21 -2.50
C ASP A 295 10.85 -21.94 -3.58
N ASN A 296 11.50 -20.79 -3.52
CA ASN A 296 12.54 -20.35 -4.45
C ASN A 296 12.13 -20.54 -5.94
N SER A 297 10.89 -20.18 -6.25
CA SER A 297 10.21 -20.51 -7.49
C SER A 297 9.28 -19.39 -7.93
N GLY A 298 8.64 -19.52 -9.09
CA GLY A 298 7.67 -18.56 -9.62
C GLY A 298 6.24 -19.09 -9.55
N LEU A 299 5.31 -18.29 -9.03
CA LEU A 299 3.90 -18.63 -8.93
C LEU A 299 3.02 -17.43 -9.31
N SER A 300 2.08 -17.65 -10.22
CA SER A 300 0.97 -16.72 -10.47
C SER A 300 -0.35 -17.45 -10.35
N ILE A 301 -1.30 -16.89 -9.58
CA ILE A 301 -2.63 -17.44 -9.39
C ILE A 301 -3.64 -16.37 -9.76
N MET A 302 -4.50 -16.63 -10.72
CA MET A 302 -5.51 -15.74 -11.21
C MET A 302 -6.92 -16.34 -11.01
N GLY A 303 -7.78 -15.59 -10.32
CA GLY A 303 -9.18 -15.98 -10.14
C GLY A 303 -9.35 -17.21 -9.25
N LEU A 304 -8.73 -17.23 -8.07
CA LEU A 304 -8.94 -18.28 -7.08
C LEU A 304 -10.23 -18.05 -6.31
N ARG A 305 -11.06 -19.09 -6.27
CA ARG A 305 -12.24 -19.19 -5.43
C ARG A 305 -12.16 -20.43 -4.54
N GLU A 306 -12.31 -20.25 -3.24
CA GLU A 306 -12.47 -21.35 -2.31
C GLU A 306 -13.95 -21.52 -1.95
N THR A 307 -14.48 -22.75 -2.08
CA THR A 307 -15.83 -23.13 -1.72
C THR A 307 -15.78 -24.11 -0.55
N LEU A 308 -16.49 -23.82 0.53
CA LEU A 308 -16.57 -24.70 1.69
C LEU A 308 -17.75 -25.67 1.52
N THR A 309 -17.48 -26.98 1.60
CA THR A 309 -18.51 -28.01 1.64
C THR A 309 -18.81 -28.46 3.05
N ARG A 310 -17.80 -28.57 3.90
CA ARG A 310 -17.84 -28.85 5.33
C ARG A 310 -16.54 -28.35 5.97
N GLY A 311 -16.59 -27.98 7.25
CA GLY A 311 -15.41 -27.61 8.03
C GLY A 311 -14.88 -26.21 7.74
N ASN A 312 -13.58 -26.03 7.93
CA ASN A 312 -12.93 -24.72 7.90
C ASN A 312 -12.21 -24.45 6.58
N ALA A 313 -12.17 -23.18 6.20
CA ALA A 313 -11.31 -22.68 5.12
C ALA A 313 -9.83 -22.95 5.41
N TYR A 314 -9.01 -22.92 4.37
CA TYR A 314 -7.56 -22.82 4.54
C TYR A 314 -7.23 -21.56 5.34
N GLN A 315 -6.37 -21.68 6.35
CA GLN A 315 -5.88 -20.51 7.08
C GLN A 315 -4.79 -19.81 6.29
N LYS A 316 -3.86 -20.57 5.71
CA LYS A 316 -2.78 -20.09 4.87
C LYS A 316 -3.08 -20.40 3.41
N ILE A 317 -3.18 -19.36 2.59
CA ILE A 317 -3.46 -19.51 1.16
C ILE A 317 -2.16 -19.73 0.39
N VAL A 318 -1.14 -18.91 0.62
CA VAL A 318 0.19 -19.08 0.01
C VAL A 318 1.25 -19.00 1.08
N GLU A 319 2.22 -19.90 1.04
CA GLU A 319 3.53 -19.75 1.68
C GLU A 319 4.59 -19.55 0.62
N GLU A 320 5.41 -18.52 0.79
CA GLU A 320 6.51 -18.20 -0.13
C GLU A 320 7.81 -18.04 0.63
N SER A 321 8.87 -18.61 0.06
CA SER A 321 10.26 -18.41 0.48
C SER A 321 11.14 -18.14 -0.72
N ARG A 322 12.15 -17.29 -0.55
CA ARG A 322 13.18 -17.03 -1.58
C ARG A 322 14.56 -17.05 -0.94
N LYS A 323 15.47 -17.83 -1.50
CA LYS A 323 16.83 -18.02 -0.98
C LYS A 323 16.82 -18.32 0.54
N ALA A 324 17.61 -17.59 1.32
CA ALA A 324 17.69 -17.72 2.77
C ALA A 324 16.65 -16.85 3.53
N SER A 325 15.65 -16.27 2.83
CA SER A 325 14.64 -15.43 3.47
C SER A 325 13.70 -16.25 4.35
N ALA A 326 13.15 -15.63 5.37
CA ALA A 326 12.11 -16.23 6.18
C ALA A 326 10.86 -16.55 5.34
N ILE A 327 10.17 -17.63 5.71
CA ILE A 327 8.90 -18.02 5.06
C ILE A 327 7.85 -16.95 5.37
N LYS A 328 7.24 -16.40 4.34
CA LYS A 328 6.10 -15.49 4.42
C LYS A 328 4.81 -16.20 4.07
N SER A 329 3.71 -15.79 4.69
CA SER A 329 2.41 -16.41 4.50
C SER A 329 1.34 -15.37 4.19
N LEU A 330 0.53 -15.64 3.15
CA LEU A 330 -0.72 -14.93 2.88
C LEU A 330 -1.85 -15.69 3.57
N TYR A 331 -2.50 -15.03 4.52
CA TYR A 331 -3.58 -15.64 5.28
C TYR A 331 -4.94 -15.36 4.64
N SER A 332 -5.88 -16.27 4.88
CA SER A 332 -7.26 -16.10 4.43
C SER A 332 -7.98 -14.90 5.08
N THR A 333 -7.48 -14.42 6.22
CA THR A 333 -7.94 -13.20 6.89
C THR A 333 -7.61 -11.92 6.13
N ASP A 334 -6.55 -11.95 5.33
CA ASP A 334 -6.07 -10.81 4.54
C ASP A 334 -6.80 -10.70 3.19
N LEU A 335 -7.72 -11.61 2.93
CA LEU A 335 -8.40 -11.77 1.65
C LEU A 335 -9.92 -11.65 1.78
N LEU A 336 -10.56 -11.37 0.65
CA LEU A 336 -12.02 -11.32 0.56
C LEU A 336 -12.64 -12.70 0.84
N LYS A 337 -13.86 -12.67 1.37
CA LYS A 337 -14.62 -13.88 1.66
C LYS A 337 -15.72 -14.13 0.63
N THR A 338 -15.91 -15.40 0.30
CA THR A 338 -17.10 -15.84 -0.44
C THR A 338 -18.33 -15.82 0.49
N PRO A 339 -19.56 -15.78 -0.03
CA PRO A 339 -20.78 -15.88 0.80
C PRO A 339 -20.81 -17.10 1.73
N ASN A 340 -20.14 -18.19 1.35
CA ASN A 340 -20.06 -19.42 2.13
C ASN A 340 -18.85 -19.49 3.07
N GLY A 341 -18.17 -18.36 3.32
CA GLY A 341 -17.03 -18.26 4.23
C GLY A 341 -15.68 -18.73 3.68
N GLY A 342 -15.60 -19.14 2.41
CA GLY A 342 -14.35 -19.42 1.72
C GLY A 342 -13.61 -18.14 1.31
N THR A 343 -12.52 -18.28 0.58
CA THR A 343 -11.60 -17.20 0.22
C THR A 343 -11.68 -16.86 -1.27
N LEU A 344 -11.54 -15.59 -1.61
CA LEU A 344 -11.38 -15.07 -2.96
C LEU A 344 -10.01 -14.38 -3.10
N LEU A 345 -9.26 -14.78 -4.12
CA LEU A 345 -7.97 -14.17 -4.46
C LEU A 345 -7.94 -13.85 -5.96
N PRO A 346 -8.13 -12.58 -6.35
CA PRO A 346 -8.17 -12.21 -7.77
C PRO A 346 -6.84 -12.39 -8.50
N LEU A 347 -5.74 -11.96 -7.90
CA LEU A 347 -4.40 -12.10 -8.45
C LEU A 347 -3.36 -12.21 -7.33
N PHE A 348 -2.58 -13.28 -7.36
CA PHE A 348 -1.34 -13.45 -6.58
C PHE A 348 -0.16 -13.58 -7.53
N VAL A 349 0.92 -12.90 -7.19
CA VAL A 349 2.17 -12.96 -7.94
C VAL A 349 3.33 -13.15 -6.98
N GLY A 350 4.09 -14.22 -7.16
CA GLY A 350 5.23 -14.57 -6.36
C GLY A 350 6.38 -15.09 -7.25
N TYR A 351 7.09 -14.19 -7.95
CA TYR A 351 8.27 -14.56 -8.74
C TYR A 351 9.25 -13.39 -8.87
N ALA A 352 10.53 -13.74 -9.00
CA ALA A 352 11.56 -12.78 -9.36
C ALA A 352 11.68 -12.72 -10.90
N PRO A 353 11.64 -11.54 -11.51
CA PRO A 353 11.76 -11.42 -12.96
C PRO A 353 13.16 -11.82 -13.43
N LYS A 354 13.22 -12.64 -14.48
CA LYS A 354 14.48 -13.18 -15.01
C LYS A 354 15.21 -12.24 -15.97
N GLN A 355 14.53 -11.27 -16.56
CA GLN A 355 15.08 -10.37 -17.58
C GLN A 355 14.57 -8.93 -17.39
N GLY A 356 15.38 -7.96 -17.77
CA GLY A 356 15.15 -6.52 -17.70
C GLY A 356 16.22 -5.81 -16.87
N ALA A 357 16.27 -4.49 -16.99
CA ALA A 357 17.12 -3.67 -16.14
C ALA A 357 16.59 -3.69 -14.70
N ASN A 358 17.48 -3.77 -13.72
CA ASN A 358 17.13 -3.62 -12.32
C ASN A 358 16.75 -2.17 -12.04
N GLU A 359 15.57 -1.94 -11.47
CA GLU A 359 15.12 -0.62 -11.06
C GLU A 359 15.56 -0.34 -9.62
N LYS A 360 15.84 0.90 -9.32
CA LYS A 360 16.24 1.32 -7.99
C LYS A 360 15.06 1.18 -7.02
N PRO A 361 15.26 0.59 -5.81
CA PRO A 361 14.22 0.53 -4.79
C PRO A 361 13.65 1.92 -4.43
N ILE A 362 12.35 2.03 -4.27
CA ILE A 362 11.67 3.25 -3.87
C ILE A 362 11.32 3.14 -2.39
N ALA A 363 12.10 3.82 -1.57
CA ALA A 363 11.82 3.95 -0.14
C ALA A 363 10.70 4.97 0.10
N LYS A 364 9.84 4.73 1.10
CA LYS A 364 8.76 5.64 1.50
C LYS A 364 8.62 5.68 3.02
N ILE A 365 8.57 6.89 3.56
CA ILE A 365 8.29 7.17 4.98
C ILE A 365 7.37 8.39 5.09
N PRO A 366 6.73 8.63 6.26
CA PRO A 366 6.05 9.89 6.51
C PRO A 366 7.00 11.08 6.40
N HIS A 367 6.63 12.10 5.63
CA HIS A 367 7.52 13.24 5.36
C HIS A 367 7.65 14.20 6.55
N GLU A 368 6.62 14.29 7.39
CA GLU A 368 6.64 15.17 8.58
C GLU A 368 5.98 14.49 9.76
N MET A 369 6.63 14.59 10.92
CA MET A 369 6.21 13.95 12.16
C MET A 369 6.44 14.88 13.34
N LEU A 370 5.58 14.78 14.35
CA LEU A 370 5.66 15.55 15.61
C LEU A 370 5.81 14.60 16.78
N ILE A 371 6.65 14.96 17.73
CA ILE A 371 6.78 14.24 19.00
C ILE A 371 7.16 15.21 20.13
N VAL A 372 6.81 14.84 21.35
CA VAL A 372 7.24 15.52 22.57
C VAL A 372 8.18 14.59 23.36
N GLN A 373 9.26 15.14 23.87
CA GLN A 373 10.15 14.38 24.77
C GLN A 373 9.47 14.13 26.13
N PRO A 374 9.69 12.96 26.75
CA PRO A 374 10.58 11.85 26.39
C PRO A 374 9.89 10.72 25.59
N ASP A 375 8.75 10.97 24.96
CA ASP A 375 7.98 9.96 24.26
C ASP A 375 8.80 9.26 23.16
N LEU A 376 8.39 8.03 22.82
CA LEU A 376 8.94 7.27 21.70
C LEU A 376 8.10 7.51 20.44
N LEU A 377 8.76 7.83 19.34
CA LEU A 377 8.13 7.95 18.04
C LEU A 377 8.20 6.60 17.31
N ARG A 378 7.06 5.96 17.12
CA ARG A 378 6.97 4.76 16.27
C ARG A 378 6.88 5.15 14.81
N ILE A 379 7.87 4.70 14.03
CA ILE A 379 7.94 4.97 12.59
C ILE A 379 7.95 3.69 11.79
N LYS A 380 7.32 3.76 10.61
CA LYS A 380 7.26 2.64 9.67
C LYS A 380 7.68 3.12 8.29
N GLY A 381 8.62 2.41 7.67
CA GLY A 381 9.01 2.58 6.29
C GLY A 381 8.47 1.46 5.41
N SER A 382 8.44 1.70 4.11
CA SER A 382 8.15 0.69 3.09
C SER A 382 9.09 0.84 1.92
N ILE A 383 9.36 -0.28 1.25
CA ILE A 383 10.13 -0.32 0.01
C ILE A 383 9.21 -0.86 -1.09
N GLU A 384 9.20 -0.19 -2.22
CA GLU A 384 8.65 -0.70 -3.47
C GLU A 384 9.82 -1.05 -4.39
N ASP A 385 9.89 -2.30 -4.83
CA ASP A 385 10.96 -2.82 -5.68
C ASP A 385 10.40 -3.70 -6.79
N ASP A 386 11.15 -3.89 -7.87
CA ASP A 386 10.74 -4.71 -9.00
C ASP A 386 11.03 -6.21 -8.81
N GLY A 387 11.63 -6.59 -7.68
CA GLY A 387 12.00 -7.95 -7.31
C GLY A 387 13.24 -8.48 -8.03
N ARG A 388 13.98 -7.60 -8.69
CA ARG A 388 15.29 -7.89 -9.26
C ARG A 388 16.39 -7.65 -8.23
N GLY A 389 17.62 -7.72 -8.61
CA GLY A 389 18.71 -7.55 -7.69
C GLY A 389 19.14 -8.87 -7.05
N ASP A 390 19.27 -8.92 -5.75
CA ASP A 390 19.73 -10.11 -5.03
C ASP A 390 18.68 -11.24 -4.96
N GLY A 391 17.41 -10.94 -5.29
CA GLY A 391 16.29 -11.89 -5.31
C GLY A 391 15.81 -12.29 -3.92
N LEU A 392 16.03 -11.48 -2.91
CA LEU A 392 15.49 -11.69 -1.57
C LEU A 392 13.98 -11.35 -1.53
N CYS A 393 13.33 -11.78 -0.47
CA CYS A 393 11.91 -11.52 -0.26
C CYS A 393 11.63 -10.09 0.17
N GLU A 394 12.55 -9.49 0.86
CA GLU A 394 12.54 -8.10 1.30
C GLU A 394 13.94 -7.54 1.18
N ASP A 395 14.03 -6.31 0.75
CA ASP A 395 15.30 -5.61 0.72
C ASP A 395 15.76 -5.31 2.15
N PRO A 396 17.06 -5.49 2.45
CA PRO A 396 17.64 -4.98 3.66
C PRO A 396 17.36 -3.48 3.81
N VAL A 397 16.88 -3.08 4.99
CA VAL A 397 16.56 -1.67 5.25
C VAL A 397 17.46 -1.11 6.34
N ARG A 398 17.59 0.22 6.34
CA ARG A 398 18.36 0.91 7.36
C ARG A 398 17.82 2.31 7.65
N TRP A 399 17.61 2.56 8.94
CA TRP A 399 17.36 3.90 9.46
C TRP A 399 18.64 4.57 9.89
N LYS A 400 18.75 5.84 9.61
CA LYS A 400 19.85 6.67 10.13
C LYS A 400 19.39 8.09 10.41
N LYS A 401 20.06 8.74 11.34
CA LYS A 401 19.94 10.17 11.56
C LYS A 401 20.58 10.91 10.37
N GLY A 402 19.87 11.89 9.82
CA GLY A 402 20.43 12.94 8.98
C GLY A 402 20.88 14.13 9.81
N LEU A 403 20.20 15.27 9.64
CA LEU A 403 20.45 16.49 10.43
C LEU A 403 19.67 16.45 11.76
N GLY A 404 20.06 17.27 12.74
CA GLY A 404 19.34 17.45 13.99
C GLY A 404 20.25 17.69 15.18
N PRO A 405 19.75 18.39 16.22
CA PRO A 405 20.60 18.90 17.31
C PRO A 405 21.15 17.81 18.26
N GLY A 406 20.35 16.80 18.59
CA GLY A 406 20.72 15.76 19.55
C GLY A 406 21.05 14.42 18.93
N LYS A 407 21.22 13.39 19.78
CA LYS A 407 21.33 11.99 19.32
C LYS A 407 19.96 11.44 19.00
N VAL A 408 19.91 10.50 18.05
CA VAL A 408 18.74 9.70 17.70
C VAL A 408 19.08 8.25 17.99
N VAL A 409 18.23 7.59 18.73
CA VAL A 409 18.36 6.16 19.05
C VAL A 409 17.19 5.42 18.46
N PHE A 410 17.47 4.46 17.60
CA PHE A 410 16.50 3.53 17.03
C PHE A 410 16.52 2.25 17.86
N SER A 411 15.36 1.71 18.23
CA SER A 411 15.27 0.40 18.89
C SER A 411 15.83 -0.72 18.01
N ASP A 412 15.54 -0.66 16.72
CA ASP A 412 16.16 -1.48 15.68
C ASP A 412 16.29 -0.64 14.39
N SER A 413 17.50 -0.32 14.01
CA SER A 413 17.77 0.48 12.81
C SER A 413 17.67 -0.32 11.51
N MET A 414 17.49 -1.64 11.56
CA MET A 414 17.40 -2.54 10.40
C MET A 414 15.99 -3.13 10.21
N ALA A 415 15.02 -2.73 11.02
CA ALA A 415 13.63 -3.14 10.88
C ALA A 415 12.82 -2.16 10.02
N TYR A 416 11.79 -2.65 9.33
CA TYR A 416 10.83 -1.81 8.61
C TYR A 416 10.02 -0.89 9.53
N GLU A 417 9.84 -1.28 10.79
CA GLU A 417 9.16 -0.52 11.82
C GLU A 417 10.04 -0.48 13.07
N THR A 418 10.24 0.73 13.64
CA THR A 418 11.12 0.93 14.78
C THR A 418 10.62 2.05 15.67
N ASP A 419 10.95 1.97 16.96
CA ASP A 419 10.73 3.06 17.91
C ASP A 419 11.97 3.94 17.97
N VAL A 420 11.76 5.26 17.99
CA VAL A 420 12.82 6.25 17.90
C VAL A 420 12.72 7.20 19.09
N SER A 421 13.84 7.45 19.76
CA SER A 421 13.96 8.46 20.80
C SER A 421 14.98 9.54 20.42
N PHE A 422 14.79 10.73 20.99
CA PHE A 422 15.57 11.93 20.71
C PHE A 422 16.11 12.49 22.02
N THR A 423 17.34 13.01 22.04
CA THR A 423 17.97 13.56 23.27
C THR A 423 17.86 15.08 23.40
N ALA A 424 17.38 15.76 22.37
CA ALA A 424 17.16 17.21 22.40
C ALA A 424 15.95 17.59 21.55
N SER A 425 15.27 18.67 21.89
CA SER A 425 14.22 19.28 21.05
C SER A 425 14.80 19.94 19.81
N GLY A 426 13.99 20.09 18.79
CA GLY A 426 14.35 20.70 17.52
C GLY A 426 13.97 19.84 16.32
N ARG A 427 14.38 20.26 15.13
CA ARG A 427 14.10 19.55 13.87
C ARG A 427 15.17 18.50 13.58
N TYR A 428 14.74 17.32 13.21
CA TYR A 428 15.58 16.22 12.75
C TYR A 428 15.19 15.78 11.34
N ASN A 429 16.17 15.28 10.61
CA ASN A 429 15.94 14.49 9.41
C ASN A 429 16.25 13.03 9.72
N ILE A 430 15.29 12.14 9.44
CA ILE A 430 15.44 10.69 9.54
C ILE A 430 15.44 10.14 8.13
N ILE A 431 16.44 9.31 7.83
CA ILE A 431 16.63 8.73 6.50
C ILE A 431 16.36 7.23 6.61
N PHE A 432 15.49 6.75 5.73
CA PHE A 432 15.18 5.33 5.54
C PHE A 432 15.75 4.88 4.20
N THR A 433 16.46 3.78 4.17
CA THR A 433 17.17 3.26 3.00
C THR A 433 16.79 1.81 2.79
N GLY A 434 16.52 1.41 1.56
CA GLY A 434 16.41 0.01 1.10
C GLY A 434 17.50 -0.32 0.11
N ASP A 435 17.98 -1.56 0.12
CA ASP A 435 19.09 -2.05 -0.72
C ASP A 435 18.69 -3.37 -1.38
N ASP A 436 18.63 -3.43 -2.71
CA ASP A 436 18.30 -4.64 -3.47
C ASP A 436 19.55 -5.50 -3.79
N GLY A 437 20.70 -5.13 -3.21
CA GLY A 437 21.99 -5.79 -3.45
C GLY A 437 22.77 -5.24 -4.65
N TYR A 438 22.17 -4.35 -5.45
CA TYR A 438 22.82 -3.66 -6.59
C TYR A 438 22.62 -2.14 -6.53
N GLN A 439 21.49 -1.69 -6.07
CA GLN A 439 21.13 -0.27 -5.99
C GLN A 439 20.51 0.03 -4.62
N THR A 440 20.65 1.27 -4.18
CA THR A 440 20.13 1.73 -2.89
C THR A 440 19.14 2.86 -3.10
N GLY A 441 17.92 2.71 -2.59
CA GLY A 441 16.90 3.74 -2.56
C GLY A 441 16.76 4.36 -1.17
N SER A 442 16.48 5.66 -1.07
CA SER A 442 16.29 6.32 0.22
C SER A 442 15.21 7.38 0.18
N ASP A 443 14.54 7.58 1.31
CA ASP A 443 13.61 8.66 1.56
C ASP A 443 13.95 9.37 2.88
N THR A 444 13.52 10.63 3.03
CA THR A 444 13.85 11.47 4.18
C THR A 444 12.60 12.09 4.76
N GLY A 445 12.32 11.79 6.02
CA GLY A 445 11.28 12.41 6.82
C GLY A 445 11.84 13.47 7.77
N LYS A 446 11.06 14.51 8.04
CA LYS A 446 11.32 15.54 9.05
C LYS A 446 10.60 15.17 10.34
N VAL A 447 11.32 15.21 11.46
CA VAL A 447 10.75 15.04 12.80
C VAL A 447 10.93 16.31 13.58
N TYR A 448 9.84 16.87 14.06
CA TYR A 448 9.83 18.02 14.95
C TYR A 448 9.67 17.53 16.39
N VAL A 449 10.71 17.68 17.19
CA VAL A 449 10.79 17.24 18.58
C VAL A 449 10.59 18.44 19.48
N PHE A 450 9.56 18.39 20.32
CA PHE A 450 9.18 19.46 21.23
C PHE A 450 9.45 19.07 22.68
N ASP A 451 9.48 20.06 23.58
CA ASP A 451 9.73 19.86 24.98
C ASP A 451 8.45 19.63 25.79
N LYS A 452 7.32 20.21 25.34
CA LYS A 452 6.04 20.11 26.05
C LYS A 452 4.85 20.12 25.11
N ARG A 453 3.78 19.40 25.50
CA ARG A 453 2.48 19.40 24.85
C ARG A 453 1.43 19.98 25.78
N TYR A 454 0.63 20.89 25.27
CA TYR A 454 -0.58 21.41 25.91
C TYR A 454 -1.78 20.94 25.13
N THR A 455 -2.88 20.67 25.84
CA THR A 455 -4.16 20.33 25.20
C THR A 455 -5.22 21.34 25.57
N THR A 456 -6.33 21.35 24.86
CA THR A 456 -7.49 22.19 25.23
C THR A 456 -8.23 21.68 26.46
N LEU A 457 -7.93 20.47 26.93
CA LEU A 457 -8.53 19.86 28.13
C LEU A 457 -7.73 20.09 29.40
N ASP A 458 -6.39 20.04 29.29
CA ASP A 458 -5.49 20.29 30.39
C ASP A 458 -4.29 21.09 29.89
N ASN A 459 -3.68 21.85 30.77
CA ASN A 459 -2.57 22.74 30.41
C ASN A 459 -1.28 22.39 31.12
N THR A 460 -1.26 21.31 31.88
CA THR A 460 -0.08 20.90 32.65
C THR A 460 0.78 19.94 31.87
N GLY A 461 0.22 19.27 30.82
CA GLY A 461 0.92 18.25 30.03
C GLY A 461 1.11 16.92 30.76
N ASP A 462 0.51 16.76 31.93
CA ASP A 462 0.59 15.58 32.81
C ASP A 462 -0.76 14.80 32.87
N GLY A 463 -1.76 15.25 32.12
CA GLY A 463 -3.08 14.61 32.04
C GLY A 463 -4.01 14.94 33.21
N ILE A 464 -3.67 15.89 34.06
CA ILE A 464 -4.51 16.35 35.17
C ILE A 464 -5.33 17.56 34.70
N PRO A 465 -6.67 17.52 34.69
CA PRO A 465 -7.50 18.67 34.32
C PRO A 465 -7.39 19.78 35.38
N SER A 466 -6.47 20.68 35.23
CA SER A 466 -6.27 21.79 36.19
C SER A 466 -6.09 23.14 35.50
N GLY A 467 -6.09 23.18 34.18
CA GLY A 467 -5.83 24.39 33.45
C GLY A 467 -7.09 25.07 32.91
N ARG A 468 -6.92 26.30 32.38
CA ARG A 468 -7.99 27.10 31.73
C ARG A 468 -8.05 26.85 30.22
N GLY A 469 -7.71 25.65 29.74
CA GLY A 469 -7.91 25.25 28.35
C GLY A 469 -9.40 25.18 28.00
N ALA A 470 -9.76 25.39 26.75
CA ALA A 470 -11.13 25.28 26.27
C ALA A 470 -11.16 24.98 24.78
N ALA A 471 -12.18 24.23 24.35
CA ALA A 471 -12.48 24.01 22.96
C ALA A 471 -14.00 23.99 22.75
N THR A 472 -14.50 24.84 21.89
CA THR A 472 -15.90 24.84 21.51
C THR A 472 -16.04 25.36 20.08
N TRP A 473 -17.12 25.00 19.42
CA TRP A 473 -17.48 25.60 18.15
C TRP A 473 -18.71 26.51 18.30
N ILE A 474 -18.85 27.43 17.36
CA ILE A 474 -19.96 28.37 17.32
C ILE A 474 -20.72 28.22 16.00
N SER A 475 -22.04 28.33 16.04
CA SER A 475 -22.95 28.13 14.92
C SER A 475 -23.74 29.40 14.59
N GLU A 476 -23.74 29.79 13.31
CA GLU A 476 -24.65 30.88 12.84
C GLU A 476 -26.12 30.45 12.88
N PHE A 477 -26.39 29.16 12.71
CA PHE A 477 -27.76 28.61 12.77
C PHE A 477 -28.30 28.59 14.20
N ASP A 478 -27.48 28.21 15.17
CA ASP A 478 -27.79 28.20 16.60
C ASP A 478 -26.92 29.24 17.33
N ASN A 479 -27.24 30.50 17.11
CA ASN A 479 -26.37 31.62 17.44
C ASN A 479 -26.32 31.99 18.93
N TYR A 480 -27.17 31.39 19.77
CA TYR A 480 -27.23 31.66 21.21
C TYR A 480 -26.83 30.48 22.09
N SER A 481 -26.59 29.30 21.51
CA SER A 481 -26.22 28.11 22.27
C SER A 481 -24.72 27.87 22.25
N PRO A 482 -24.14 27.47 23.41
CA PRO A 482 -22.77 26.95 23.45
C PRO A 482 -22.72 25.47 23.00
N HIS A 483 -21.65 25.06 22.33
CA HIS A 483 -21.47 23.74 21.73
C HIS A 483 -20.26 23.01 22.31
N ASN A 484 -19.88 23.27 23.56
CA ASN A 484 -18.70 22.71 24.22
C ASN A 484 -18.80 21.21 24.56
N SER A 485 -20.04 20.71 24.68
CA SER A 485 -20.32 19.29 25.02
C SER A 485 -20.69 18.42 23.82
N ASP A 486 -20.72 18.99 22.61
CA ASP A 486 -21.07 18.24 21.42
C ASP A 486 -19.97 17.26 21.06
N PRO A 487 -20.28 16.00 20.68
CA PRO A 487 -19.29 15.02 20.25
C PRO A 487 -18.67 15.36 18.88
N GLU A 488 -19.33 16.24 18.11
CA GLU A 488 -18.92 16.66 16.78
C GLU A 488 -18.71 18.19 16.74
N ILE A 489 -17.68 18.60 16.00
CA ILE A 489 -17.32 20.00 15.74
C ILE A 489 -17.67 20.28 14.28
N HIS A 490 -18.52 21.26 14.03
CA HIS A 490 -18.93 21.65 12.70
C HIS A 490 -18.21 22.93 12.26
N ILE A 491 -17.26 22.80 11.33
CA ILE A 491 -16.57 23.93 10.71
C ILE A 491 -17.14 24.10 9.30
N ALA A 492 -17.95 25.12 9.13
CA ALA A 492 -18.72 25.29 7.92
C ALA A 492 -18.56 26.68 7.30
N ASN A 493 -18.51 26.70 5.97
CA ASN A 493 -18.60 27.90 5.16
C ASN A 493 -19.69 27.68 4.10
N VAL A 494 -20.94 27.75 4.51
CA VAL A 494 -22.12 27.49 3.67
C VAL A 494 -22.93 28.77 3.53
N SER A 495 -23.34 29.12 2.31
CA SER A 495 -24.20 30.26 2.07
C SER A 495 -25.60 30.01 2.64
N GLY A 496 -26.16 30.99 3.35
CA GLY A 496 -27.54 30.92 3.85
C GLY A 496 -27.70 30.73 5.36
N GLY A 497 -26.70 31.12 6.17
CA GLY A 497 -26.84 31.16 7.62
C GLY A 497 -26.36 29.90 8.34
N ASN A 498 -25.47 29.10 7.72
CA ASN A 498 -24.94 27.87 8.29
C ASN A 498 -23.39 27.90 8.42
N ALA A 499 -22.83 29.04 8.83
CA ALA A 499 -21.38 29.08 9.11
C ALA A 499 -21.09 28.53 10.50
N GLY A 500 -19.99 27.80 10.61
CA GLY A 500 -19.46 27.24 11.86
C GLY A 500 -17.96 27.50 12.01
N LYS A 501 -17.51 27.83 13.22
CA LYS A 501 -16.10 28.14 13.54
C LYS A 501 -15.71 27.47 14.83
N LEU A 502 -14.45 26.97 14.85
CA LEU A 502 -13.87 26.34 16.03
C LEU A 502 -12.98 27.33 16.77
N TYR A 503 -13.17 27.42 18.08
CA TYR A 503 -12.37 28.21 19.01
C TYR A 503 -11.60 27.26 19.92
N LEU A 504 -10.27 27.47 20.00
CA LEU A 504 -9.36 26.69 20.83
C LEU A 504 -8.61 27.63 21.74
N ARG A 505 -8.67 27.43 23.04
CA ARG A 505 -7.92 28.20 24.01
C ARG A 505 -6.88 27.33 24.72
N PHE A 506 -5.64 27.80 24.74
CA PHE A 506 -4.52 27.19 25.46
C PHE A 506 -4.08 28.10 26.61
N ASP A 507 -3.81 27.52 27.77
CA ASP A 507 -3.23 28.23 28.94
C ASP A 507 -1.74 27.90 29.04
N LEU A 508 -0.88 28.86 28.77
CA LEU A 508 0.58 28.70 28.87
C LEU A 508 1.16 29.26 30.17
N SER A 509 0.36 29.43 31.24
CA SER A 509 0.83 29.91 32.53
C SER A 509 1.88 29.00 33.16
N ALA A 510 1.87 27.71 32.87
CA ALA A 510 2.84 26.72 33.32
C ALA A 510 4.06 26.54 32.38
N LEU A 511 4.29 27.43 31.42
CA LEU A 511 5.45 27.38 30.54
C LEU A 511 6.75 27.75 31.33
N PRO A 512 7.72 26.84 31.43
CA PRO A 512 8.86 27.06 32.34
C PRO A 512 9.96 27.96 31.78
N GLY A 513 9.92 28.30 30.48
CA GLY A 513 10.97 29.10 29.86
C GLY A 513 10.46 29.88 28.64
N ALA A 514 11.38 30.55 27.96
CA ALA A 514 11.06 31.31 26.74
C ALA A 514 10.76 30.35 25.57
N LEU A 515 9.62 30.54 24.94
CA LEU A 515 9.19 29.76 23.80
C LEU A 515 10.02 30.07 22.55
N PHE A 516 10.52 29.07 21.86
CA PHE A 516 11.22 29.26 20.57
C PHE A 516 10.52 28.61 19.37
N ASP A 517 9.62 27.63 19.58
CA ASP A 517 8.91 26.94 18.53
C ASP A 517 7.51 26.52 18.97
N ALA A 518 6.55 26.50 18.05
CA ALA A 518 5.19 26.07 18.32
C ALA A 518 4.58 25.35 17.10
N ALA A 519 3.81 24.27 17.38
CA ALA A 519 3.01 23.59 16.38
C ALA A 519 1.62 23.24 16.93
N LEU A 520 0.57 23.54 16.18
CA LEU A 520 -0.79 23.10 16.46
C LEU A 520 -1.03 21.76 15.78
N LYS A 521 -1.60 20.78 16.49
CA LYS A 521 -2.00 19.48 15.97
C LYS A 521 -3.49 19.26 16.18
N LEU A 522 -4.16 18.78 15.13
CA LEU A 522 -5.55 18.34 15.14
C LEU A 522 -5.60 16.84 14.84
N GLU A 523 -6.23 16.09 15.72
CA GLU A 523 -6.56 14.68 15.48
C GLU A 523 -7.96 14.60 14.83
N PHE A 524 -8.12 13.67 13.91
CA PHE A 524 -9.41 13.46 13.25
C PHE A 524 -9.53 12.00 12.78
N ASN A 525 -10.77 11.55 12.62
CA ASN A 525 -11.00 10.24 12.04
C ASN A 525 -10.76 10.31 10.52
N GLN A 526 -9.81 9.51 10.01
CA GLN A 526 -9.46 9.47 8.59
C GLN A 526 -10.64 9.09 7.69
N ASP A 527 -11.56 8.25 8.17
CA ASP A 527 -12.75 7.85 7.42
C ASP A 527 -13.77 8.98 7.24
N SER A 528 -13.72 10.02 8.09
CA SER A 528 -14.60 11.19 7.99
C SER A 528 -14.11 12.20 6.93
N VAL A 529 -12.85 12.17 6.56
CA VAL A 529 -12.22 13.09 5.59
C VAL A 529 -12.01 12.38 4.25
N LYS A 530 -12.88 12.62 3.28
CA LYS A 530 -12.82 11.94 1.95
C LYS A 530 -11.90 12.63 0.94
N LYS A 531 -11.61 13.91 1.12
CA LYS A 531 -10.72 14.73 0.28
C LYS A 531 -9.94 15.70 1.17
N PRO A 532 -8.76 16.19 0.74
CA PRO A 532 -8.04 17.22 1.50
C PRO A 532 -8.93 18.42 1.82
N ILE A 533 -8.94 18.86 3.07
CA ILE A 533 -9.71 19.99 3.58
C ILE A 533 -8.74 21.00 4.15
N GLN A 534 -8.93 22.27 3.83
CA GLN A 534 -8.11 23.38 4.32
C GLN A 534 -8.88 24.25 5.33
N LEU A 535 -8.23 24.54 6.46
CA LEU A 535 -8.77 25.42 7.48
C LEU A 535 -7.81 26.58 7.71
N ASN A 536 -8.34 27.81 7.71
CA ASN A 536 -7.60 28.99 8.15
C ASN A 536 -7.43 28.98 9.66
N ILE A 537 -6.28 29.40 10.15
CA ILE A 537 -5.97 29.55 11.56
C ILE A 537 -5.72 31.04 11.83
N PHE A 538 -6.44 31.59 12.79
CA PHE A 538 -6.24 32.95 13.31
C PHE A 538 -5.90 32.91 14.79
N GLY A 539 -5.07 33.85 15.26
CA GLY A 539 -4.73 34.04 16.65
C GLY A 539 -5.40 35.29 17.21
N LEU A 540 -6.17 35.15 18.27
CA LEU A 540 -6.93 36.25 18.89
C LEU A 540 -5.97 37.20 19.64
N LYS A 541 -6.10 38.53 19.41
CA LYS A 541 -5.36 39.58 20.11
C LYS A 541 -5.95 39.88 21.47
N GLU A 542 -5.17 40.40 22.43
CA GLU A 542 -5.63 40.75 23.76
C GLU A 542 -6.67 41.88 23.78
N ASN A 543 -6.60 42.81 22.83
CA ASN A 543 -7.55 43.92 22.71
C ASN A 543 -8.90 43.54 22.09
N SER A 544 -9.20 42.27 21.98
CA SER A 544 -10.45 41.75 21.41
C SER A 544 -11.71 42.18 22.19
N LYS A 545 -11.60 42.59 23.47
CA LYS A 545 -12.68 43.20 24.26
C LYS A 545 -13.12 44.56 23.75
N GLU A 546 -12.28 45.26 22.97
CA GLU A 546 -12.59 46.58 22.42
C GLU A 546 -13.51 46.53 21.19
N MET A 547 -13.97 45.35 20.83
CA MET A 547 -14.86 45.10 19.69
C MET A 547 -16.27 45.61 19.98
N ASN A 548 -16.58 46.82 19.56
CA ASN A 548 -17.87 47.48 19.74
C ASN A 548 -18.99 46.93 18.84
N PHE A 549 -19.46 45.73 19.10
CA PHE A 549 -20.73 45.23 18.61
C PHE A 549 -21.61 44.79 19.77
N GLY A 550 -22.24 45.81 20.44
CA GLY A 550 -23.04 45.56 21.64
C GLY A 550 -22.23 45.16 22.88
N ASP A 551 -22.76 45.41 24.05
CA ASP A 551 -22.05 45.28 25.35
C ASP A 551 -21.71 43.87 25.82
N GLN A 552 -21.57 42.86 24.92
CA GLN A 552 -21.52 41.44 25.29
C GLN A 552 -20.41 40.60 24.68
N LYS A 553 -19.42 41.17 23.98
CA LYS A 553 -18.32 40.36 23.44
C LYS A 553 -17.35 39.88 24.57
N LEU A 554 -17.11 38.59 24.56
CA LEU A 554 -16.11 37.97 25.48
C LEU A 554 -14.70 38.36 25.06
N GLY A 555 -13.77 38.38 26.03
CA GLY A 555 -12.34 38.61 25.78
C GLY A 555 -11.57 37.31 25.56
N VAL A 556 -10.25 37.36 25.76
CA VAL A 556 -9.37 36.19 25.67
C VAL A 556 -9.61 35.12 26.75
N ASP A 557 -10.33 35.51 27.82
CA ASP A 557 -10.69 34.70 28.98
C ASP A 557 -12.07 34.04 28.92
N TRP A 558 -12.66 33.95 27.70
CA TRP A 558 -13.95 33.29 27.47
C TRP A 558 -14.01 31.89 28.05
N ALA A 559 -15.16 31.45 28.53
CA ALA A 559 -15.40 30.07 28.92
C ALA A 559 -16.12 29.30 27.80
N ASP A 560 -15.85 28.00 27.69
CA ASP A 560 -16.40 27.15 26.63
C ASP A 560 -17.93 27.03 26.69
N PHE A 561 -18.50 27.01 27.90
CA PHE A 561 -19.96 26.97 28.16
C PHE A 561 -20.65 28.33 27.99
N GLU A 562 -19.91 29.43 27.74
CA GLU A 562 -20.46 30.76 27.54
C GLU A 562 -20.35 31.25 26.09
N LEU A 563 -19.47 30.62 25.29
CA LEU A 563 -19.15 31.09 23.95
C LEU A 563 -20.24 30.73 22.95
N THR A 564 -20.79 31.72 22.30
CA THR A 564 -21.83 31.58 21.29
C THR A 564 -21.48 32.40 20.04
N TRP A 565 -22.24 32.26 18.96
CA TRP A 565 -22.02 33.06 17.74
C TRP A 565 -22.08 34.56 17.98
N GLU A 566 -22.97 35.01 18.83
CA GLU A 566 -23.19 36.43 19.09
C GLU A 566 -22.11 37.08 19.94
N ASN A 567 -21.57 36.35 20.92
CA ASN A 567 -20.61 36.91 21.87
C ASN A 567 -19.15 36.54 21.61
N ALA A 568 -18.87 35.66 20.63
CA ALA A 568 -17.51 35.18 20.35
C ALA A 568 -16.58 36.33 19.90
N PRO A 569 -15.37 36.43 20.51
CA PRO A 569 -14.44 37.49 20.18
C PRO A 569 -13.93 37.35 18.75
N ALA A 570 -13.74 38.49 18.08
CA ALA A 570 -13.33 38.59 16.67
C ALA A 570 -14.29 37.90 15.67
N ASN A 571 -15.42 37.36 16.09
CA ASN A 571 -16.46 36.89 15.20
C ASN A 571 -17.19 38.06 14.56
N ILE A 572 -17.33 38.08 13.22
CA ILE A 572 -18.15 39.02 12.50
C ILE A 572 -19.51 38.34 12.28
N PRO A 573 -20.53 38.63 13.10
CA PRO A 573 -21.90 38.21 12.83
C PRO A 573 -22.38 38.94 11.61
N GLN A 574 -22.99 38.27 10.64
CA GLN A 574 -23.53 38.94 9.47
C GLN A 574 -24.82 39.67 9.78
N ALA A 575 -24.83 40.98 9.58
CA ALA A 575 -26.07 41.72 9.38
C ALA A 575 -26.61 41.41 7.97
N GLY A 576 -27.66 40.58 7.86
CA GLY A 576 -28.48 40.44 6.65
C GLY A 576 -27.92 39.49 5.57
N GLY A 577 -27.84 38.21 5.81
CA GLY A 577 -28.19 37.15 4.85
C GLY A 577 -27.38 36.98 3.59
N GLN A 578 -26.22 37.61 3.40
CA GLN A 578 -25.36 37.34 2.26
C GLN A 578 -23.88 37.35 2.65
N PHE A 579 -23.31 36.14 2.80
CA PHE A 579 -21.88 35.93 2.94
C PHE A 579 -21.17 36.26 1.61
N ASN A 580 -20.48 37.38 1.54
CA ASN A 580 -19.73 37.74 0.35
C ASN A 580 -18.30 37.22 0.48
N ILE A 581 -18.10 35.92 0.18
CA ILE A 581 -16.86 35.17 0.22
C ILE A 581 -15.71 35.88 -0.55
N ARG A 582 -16.03 36.74 -1.51
CA ARG A 582 -15.07 37.45 -2.36
C ARG A 582 -14.48 38.73 -1.76
N LYS A 583 -15.09 39.29 -0.72
CA LYS A 583 -14.63 40.56 -0.14
C LYS A 583 -13.89 40.46 1.19
N ASN A 584 -14.04 39.35 1.93
CA ASN A 584 -13.32 39.14 3.18
C ASN A 584 -12.56 37.81 3.07
N SER A 585 -11.28 37.89 2.75
CA SER A 585 -10.31 36.77 2.70
C SER A 585 -10.08 36.07 4.05
N GLY A 586 -10.86 36.36 5.08
CA GLY A 586 -10.65 35.91 6.45
C GLY A 586 -11.79 35.09 7.07
N GLY A 587 -12.70 34.47 6.29
CA GLY A 587 -13.69 33.54 6.85
C GLY A 587 -14.64 34.15 7.94
N GLY A 588 -14.90 35.44 7.90
CA GLY A 588 -15.75 36.12 8.89
C GLY A 588 -15.07 36.35 10.25
N VAL A 589 -13.75 36.39 10.30
CA VAL A 589 -12.96 36.82 11.46
C VAL A 589 -12.48 38.24 11.25
N ASP A 590 -12.69 39.11 12.27
CA ASP A 590 -12.19 40.48 12.22
C ASP A 590 -10.67 40.56 12.43
N THR A 591 -9.95 40.85 11.37
CA THR A 591 -8.49 40.94 11.35
C THR A 591 -7.93 42.11 12.16
N LYS A 592 -8.75 43.05 12.58
CA LYS A 592 -8.37 44.09 13.57
C LYS A 592 -8.02 43.42 14.91
N TYR A 593 -8.77 42.38 15.28
CA TYR A 593 -8.69 41.70 16.57
C TYR A 593 -8.09 40.29 16.50
N ALA A 594 -7.74 39.78 15.32
CA ALA A 594 -7.07 38.49 15.15
C ALA A 594 -6.05 38.57 14.03
N ASP A 595 -4.92 37.84 14.20
CA ASP A 595 -3.85 37.71 13.21
C ASP A 595 -4.00 36.39 12.44
N PHE A 596 -3.83 36.42 11.12
CA PHE A 596 -3.76 35.19 10.32
C PHE A 596 -2.42 34.47 10.56
N LEU A 597 -2.46 33.20 10.94
CA LEU A 597 -1.29 32.41 11.31
C LEU A 597 -0.91 31.34 10.29
N GLY A 598 -1.82 30.98 9.40
CA GLY A 598 -1.59 30.00 8.35
C GLY A 598 -2.80 29.16 8.02
N ILE A 599 -2.57 28.12 7.20
CA ILE A 599 -3.59 27.16 6.76
C ILE A 599 -3.13 25.75 7.17
N ILE A 600 -4.01 25.03 7.87
CA ILE A 600 -3.81 23.60 8.14
C ILE A 600 -4.59 22.77 7.11
N THR A 601 -3.97 21.70 6.63
CA THR A 601 -4.61 20.80 5.67
C THR A 601 -4.87 19.43 6.31
N LEU A 602 -6.13 19.02 6.36
CA LEU A 602 -6.56 17.71 6.80
C LEU A 602 -6.51 16.75 5.60
N ASN A 603 -5.60 15.81 5.62
CA ASN A 603 -5.44 14.83 4.55
C ASN A 603 -6.06 13.47 4.93
N PRO A 604 -6.91 12.85 4.09
CA PRO A 604 -7.57 11.57 4.39
C PRO A 604 -6.60 10.40 4.60
N LYS A 605 -5.34 10.56 4.18
CA LYS A 605 -4.29 9.54 4.30
C LYS A 605 -3.20 9.89 5.32
N ALA A 606 -3.42 10.89 6.18
CA ALA A 606 -2.43 11.31 7.16
C ALA A 606 -2.58 10.51 8.47
N PRO A 607 -1.76 9.47 8.72
CA PRO A 607 -1.93 8.56 9.86
C PRO A 607 -1.64 9.22 11.21
N LEU A 608 -1.07 10.42 11.24
CA LEU A 608 -0.62 11.13 12.43
C LEU A 608 -1.39 12.42 12.70
N GLY A 609 -2.61 12.56 12.15
CA GLY A 609 -3.38 13.81 12.22
C GLY A 609 -2.83 14.90 11.30
N ALA A 610 -3.36 16.11 11.43
CA ALA A 610 -2.85 17.28 10.71
C ALA A 610 -2.17 18.25 11.68
N PHE A 611 -1.13 18.94 11.23
CA PHE A 611 -0.50 19.97 12.05
C PHE A 611 -0.12 21.21 11.25
N LEU A 612 -0.07 22.33 11.93
CA LEU A 612 0.44 23.61 11.44
C LEU A 612 1.66 24.02 12.26
N ARG A 613 2.78 24.25 11.60
CA ARG A 613 3.98 24.87 12.17
C ARG A 613 4.43 25.99 11.26
N THR A 614 4.27 27.23 11.68
CA THR A 614 4.68 28.42 10.92
C THR A 614 5.40 29.42 11.80
N PRO A 615 6.26 30.28 11.24
CA PRO A 615 6.82 31.40 12.00
C PRO A 615 5.75 32.29 12.61
N SER A 616 4.64 32.56 11.91
CA SER A 616 3.53 33.38 12.42
C SER A 616 2.85 32.77 13.63
N LEU A 617 2.64 31.44 13.65
CA LEU A 617 2.11 30.70 14.80
C LEU A 617 3.06 30.82 16.00
N THR A 618 4.35 30.57 15.79
CA THR A 618 5.37 30.69 16.82
C THR A 618 5.45 32.10 17.40
N GLU A 619 5.49 33.13 16.56
CA GLU A 619 5.53 34.52 16.99
C GLU A 619 4.25 34.95 17.72
N PHE A 620 3.09 34.41 17.36
CA PHE A 620 1.86 34.63 18.11
C PHE A 620 1.98 34.15 19.56
N PHE A 621 2.46 32.94 19.78
CA PHE A 621 2.64 32.40 21.15
C PHE A 621 3.83 33.00 21.91
N LYS A 622 4.80 33.62 21.25
CA LYS A 622 5.88 34.39 21.91
C LYS A 622 5.41 35.72 22.50
N ARG A 623 4.32 36.28 21.97
CA ARG A 623 3.78 37.53 22.54
C ARG A 623 3.28 37.26 23.96
N LYS A 624 3.76 38.03 24.91
CA LYS A 624 3.27 37.93 26.29
C LYS A 624 1.85 38.45 26.38
N HIS A 625 0.90 37.55 26.65
CA HIS A 625 -0.42 37.92 27.07
C HIS A 625 -0.50 38.04 28.58
N ALA A 626 -1.15 39.08 29.10
CA ALA A 626 -1.27 39.31 30.52
C ALA A 626 -1.93 38.15 31.26
N SER A 627 -2.89 37.48 30.57
CA SER A 627 -3.61 36.31 31.06
C SER A 627 -2.89 34.97 30.87
N ASN A 628 -1.81 34.92 30.05
CA ASN A 628 -1.21 33.71 29.49
C ASN A 628 -2.20 32.79 28.73
N LEU A 629 -3.36 33.32 28.34
CA LEU A 629 -4.39 32.62 27.56
C LEU A 629 -4.25 32.97 26.08
N TYR A 630 -4.20 31.94 25.24
CA TYR A 630 -4.02 32.11 23.80
C TYR A 630 -5.15 31.38 23.07
N THR A 631 -5.93 32.13 22.28
CA THR A 631 -7.06 31.59 21.52
C THR A 631 -6.71 31.51 20.04
N LEU A 632 -6.94 30.34 19.45
CA LEU A 632 -6.92 30.11 18.00
C LEU A 632 -8.35 29.98 17.49
N ILE A 633 -8.62 30.56 16.31
CA ILE A 633 -9.90 30.51 15.64
C ILE A 633 -9.69 29.80 14.30
N LEU A 634 -10.45 28.73 14.06
CA LEU A 634 -10.38 27.94 12.82
C LEU A 634 -11.62 28.14 11.99
N THR A 635 -11.43 28.38 10.68
CA THR A 635 -12.53 28.59 9.72
C THR A 635 -12.26 27.81 8.44
N ALA A 636 -13.32 27.34 7.77
CA ALA A 636 -13.18 26.66 6.49
C ALA A 636 -12.69 27.62 5.37
N VAL A 637 -11.72 27.16 4.57
CA VAL A 637 -11.21 27.93 3.40
C VAL A 637 -12.20 27.82 2.23
N GLU A 638 -12.66 26.61 1.94
CA GLU A 638 -13.58 26.33 0.84
C GLU A 638 -15.03 26.33 1.29
N GLN A 639 -15.94 26.46 0.32
CA GLN A 639 -17.37 26.31 0.58
C GLN A 639 -17.67 24.84 0.93
N GLY A 640 -18.42 24.63 2.02
CA GLY A 640 -18.81 23.31 2.51
C GLY A 640 -18.73 23.21 4.02
N GLU A 641 -19.01 22.03 4.52
CA GLU A 641 -18.96 21.69 5.94
C GLU A 641 -17.91 20.59 6.18
N THR A 642 -17.20 20.71 7.29
CA THR A 642 -16.24 19.73 7.80
C THR A 642 -16.66 19.38 9.21
N ILE A 643 -16.85 18.09 9.47
CA ILE A 643 -17.18 17.56 10.80
C ILE A 643 -15.93 16.88 11.36
N LEU A 644 -15.51 17.34 12.54
CA LEU A 644 -14.39 16.75 13.30
C LEU A 644 -14.90 16.19 14.62
N PRO A 645 -14.32 15.12 15.15
CA PRO A 645 -14.62 14.68 16.51
C PRO A 645 -14.12 15.72 17.50
N SER A 646 -14.90 15.94 18.56
CA SER A 646 -14.51 16.78 19.70
C SER A 646 -13.87 15.94 20.81
N ALA A 647 -13.36 16.61 21.83
CA ALA A 647 -12.89 15.95 23.05
C ALA A 647 -14.02 15.22 23.82
N ALA A 648 -15.29 15.55 23.57
CA ALA A 648 -16.44 14.82 24.11
C ALA A 648 -16.64 13.45 23.45
N ALA A 649 -16.20 13.27 22.20
CA ALA A 649 -16.17 11.96 21.52
C ALA A 649 -15.01 11.08 22.00
N GLY A 650 -13.90 11.66 22.45
CA GLY A 650 -12.73 10.99 23.00
C GLY A 650 -11.62 11.97 23.30
N ARG A 651 -10.92 11.80 24.42
CA ARG A 651 -9.83 12.70 24.84
C ARG A 651 -8.69 12.79 23.85
N GLU A 652 -8.47 11.74 23.07
CA GLU A 652 -7.47 11.68 22.00
C GLU A 652 -7.72 12.70 20.87
N PHE A 653 -8.96 13.15 20.69
CA PHE A 653 -9.32 14.16 19.69
C PHE A 653 -9.13 15.60 20.17
N ALA A 654 -8.72 15.80 21.42
CA ALA A 654 -8.45 17.14 21.92
C ALA A 654 -7.32 17.81 21.13
N PRO A 655 -7.55 19.00 20.54
CA PRO A 655 -6.51 19.74 19.86
C PRO A 655 -5.30 19.97 20.77
N SER A 656 -4.10 19.80 20.23
CA SER A 656 -2.85 19.84 20.98
C SER A 656 -1.90 20.90 20.44
N LEU A 657 -1.27 21.63 21.34
CA LEU A 657 -0.22 22.60 21.05
C LEU A 657 1.12 22.06 21.56
N TYR A 658 2.05 21.88 20.65
CA TYR A 658 3.42 21.43 20.92
C TYR A 658 4.32 22.66 21.03
N ILE A 659 5.12 22.73 22.10
CA ILE A 659 5.95 23.87 22.43
C ILE A 659 7.39 23.43 22.63
N GLY A 660 8.31 24.10 21.93
CA GLY A 660 9.73 24.13 22.25
C GLY A 660 10.07 25.36 23.08
N TYR A 661 10.74 25.19 24.22
CA TYR A 661 11.16 26.30 25.11
C TYR A 661 12.58 26.13 25.57
N PHE A 662 13.24 27.26 25.90
CA PHE A 662 14.55 27.24 26.52
C PHE A 662 14.39 27.00 28.02
N ASP A 663 14.91 25.88 28.46
CA ASP A 663 15.03 25.62 29.92
C ASP A 663 16.25 26.36 30.47
N ASN A 664 15.99 27.38 31.28
CA ASN A 664 17.03 28.16 31.95
C ASN A 664 17.92 27.33 32.87
N THR A 665 17.55 26.05 33.13
CA THR A 665 18.34 25.12 33.98
C THR A 665 19.27 24.23 33.13
N ARG A 666 19.13 24.17 31.84
CA ARG A 666 20.03 23.44 30.94
C ARG A 666 21.12 24.37 30.42
N SER A 667 22.22 24.51 31.18
CA SER A 667 23.44 25.11 30.67
C SER A 667 24.07 24.20 29.60
N VAL A 668 23.75 24.42 28.36
CA VAL A 668 24.61 24.03 27.23
C VAL A 668 25.73 25.09 27.25
N GLY A 669 26.98 24.67 27.44
CA GLY A 669 28.11 25.59 27.56
C GLY A 669 28.24 26.51 26.36
N GLY A 670 27.82 27.76 26.52
CA GLY A 670 27.81 28.80 25.52
C GLY A 670 26.67 29.78 25.82
N GLU A 671 26.87 31.04 25.59
CA GLU A 671 25.91 32.14 25.83
C GLU A 671 24.48 31.74 25.43
N ALA A 672 23.52 31.98 26.32
CA ALA A 672 22.09 31.70 26.08
C ALA A 672 21.63 32.36 24.76
N MET A 673 21.29 31.56 23.74
CA MET A 673 20.77 32.08 22.49
C MET A 673 19.31 32.47 22.68
N ASP A 674 19.07 33.76 22.95
CA ASP A 674 17.71 34.31 22.97
C ASP A 674 17.09 34.14 21.56
N GLY A 675 15.98 33.41 21.49
CA GLY A 675 15.28 33.16 20.23
C GLY A 675 15.84 32.04 19.36
N GLY A 676 16.80 31.21 19.81
CA GLY A 676 17.34 30.07 19.04
C GLY A 676 18.29 30.46 17.89
N TYR A 677 18.73 31.71 17.86
CA TYR A 677 19.71 32.21 16.92
C TYR A 677 20.51 33.38 17.50
N THR A 678 21.71 33.63 16.96
CA THR A 678 22.43 34.89 17.13
C THR A 678 22.66 35.52 15.78
N LEU A 679 22.37 36.82 15.66
CA LEU A 679 22.57 37.61 14.44
C LEU A 679 23.44 38.83 14.79
N SER A 680 24.62 38.91 14.19
CA SER A 680 25.47 40.09 14.36
C SER A 680 24.93 41.31 13.61
N LYS A 681 25.35 42.50 13.98
CA LYS A 681 25.04 43.69 13.18
C LYS A 681 25.63 43.57 11.76
N VAL A 682 24.92 44.13 10.79
CA VAL A 682 25.46 44.27 9.43
C VAL A 682 26.61 45.24 9.46
N ASN A 683 27.79 44.78 9.10
CA ASN A 683 28.98 45.58 8.95
C ASN A 683 29.17 45.97 7.48
N ILE A 684 29.35 47.23 7.19
CA ILE A 684 29.46 47.76 5.85
C ILE A 684 30.82 48.35 5.62
N ASP A 685 31.55 47.84 4.67
CA ASP A 685 32.78 48.50 4.17
C ASP A 685 32.38 49.66 3.28
N ILE A 686 32.62 50.87 3.71
CA ILE A 686 32.21 52.12 3.03
C ILE A 686 32.93 52.35 1.69
N TYR A 687 34.07 51.68 1.44
CA TYR A 687 34.82 51.83 0.21
C TYR A 687 34.41 50.82 -0.85
N SER A 688 34.20 49.59 -0.46
CA SER A 688 33.82 48.50 -1.39
C SER A 688 32.32 48.25 -1.43
N LEU A 689 31.54 48.84 -0.53
CA LEU A 689 30.12 48.57 -0.29
C LEU A 689 29.81 47.05 -0.14
N GLU A 690 30.82 46.31 0.36
CA GLU A 690 30.61 44.94 0.78
C GLU A 690 30.00 44.93 2.20
N CYS A 691 28.87 44.31 2.32
CA CYS A 691 28.17 44.10 3.59
C CYS A 691 28.43 42.68 4.10
N ASN A 692 28.69 42.53 5.39
CA ASN A 692 28.86 41.24 6.00
C ASN A 692 28.17 41.19 7.37
N PHE A 693 27.76 39.99 7.76
CA PHE A 693 27.19 39.68 9.07
C PHE A 693 27.35 38.19 9.40
N ASP A 694 27.29 37.87 10.66
CA ASP A 694 27.38 36.51 11.17
C ASP A 694 26.00 36.04 11.66
N LEU A 695 25.67 34.82 11.33
CA LEU A 695 24.47 34.14 11.82
C LEU A 695 24.88 32.80 12.44
N THR A 696 24.39 32.52 13.65
CA THR A 696 24.45 31.20 14.27
C THR A 696 23.00 30.78 14.54
N VAL A 697 22.63 29.57 14.18
CA VAL A 697 21.33 28.97 14.53
C VAL A 697 21.55 27.91 15.61
N GLY A 698 20.63 27.75 16.54
CA GLY A 698 20.77 26.85 17.67
C GLY A 698 20.73 25.37 17.29
N TYR A 699 20.12 25.05 16.13
CA TYR A 699 20.05 23.70 15.57
C TYR A 699 20.08 23.76 14.05
N PRO A 700 20.43 22.65 13.36
CA PRO A 700 20.45 22.61 11.91
C PRO A 700 19.05 22.89 11.34
N GLN A 701 18.92 23.89 10.48
CA GLN A 701 17.65 24.30 9.89
C GLN A 701 17.85 25.01 8.56
N PHE A 702 16.80 25.03 7.74
CA PHE A 702 16.77 25.86 6.54
C PHE A 702 16.57 27.32 6.93
N VAL A 703 17.38 28.19 6.34
CA VAL A 703 17.30 29.64 6.57
C VAL A 703 17.25 30.35 5.23
N GLN A 704 16.28 31.26 5.10
CA GLN A 704 16.20 32.22 4.02
C GLN A 704 16.63 33.60 4.52
N ILE A 705 17.58 34.22 3.83
CA ILE A 705 18.12 35.51 4.18
C ILE A 705 17.87 36.47 3.02
N GLU A 706 17.18 37.55 3.28
CA GLU A 706 16.83 38.54 2.27
C GLU A 706 17.05 39.97 2.76
N ILE A 707 17.31 40.86 1.81
CA ILE A 707 17.35 42.30 2.02
C ILE A 707 16.05 42.87 1.49
N VAL A 708 15.34 43.62 2.29
CA VAL A 708 14.13 44.35 1.88
C VAL A 708 14.34 45.86 2.06
N ASN A 709 13.68 46.67 1.23
CA ASN A 709 13.69 48.13 1.43
C ASN A 709 12.68 48.56 2.51
N GLU A 710 12.59 49.81 2.83
CA GLU A 710 11.68 50.39 3.81
C GLU A 710 10.20 50.13 3.52
N PHE A 711 9.83 49.84 2.30
CA PHE A 711 8.46 49.50 1.87
C PHE A 711 8.19 47.99 1.88
N GLY A 712 9.14 47.16 2.41
CA GLY A 712 9.02 45.71 2.47
C GLY A 712 9.26 44.98 1.15
N LYS A 713 9.63 45.70 0.08
CA LYS A 713 10.00 45.09 -1.22
C LYS A 713 11.36 44.41 -1.12
N ARG A 714 11.40 43.14 -1.49
CA ARG A 714 12.64 42.36 -1.53
C ARG A 714 13.57 42.88 -2.63
N MET A 715 14.77 43.23 -2.23
CA MET A 715 15.85 43.75 -3.10
C MET A 715 16.85 42.67 -3.48
N LEU A 716 17.16 41.74 -2.54
CA LEU A 716 18.15 40.69 -2.76
C LEU A 716 17.82 39.48 -1.86
N THR A 717 18.00 38.26 -2.36
CA THR A 717 18.14 37.06 -1.55
C THR A 717 19.64 36.77 -1.34
N VAL A 718 20.12 36.90 -0.12
CA VAL A 718 21.53 36.67 0.24
C VAL A 718 21.84 35.19 0.29
N ALA A 719 20.94 34.41 0.88
CA ALA A 719 21.05 32.96 0.96
C ALA A 719 19.67 32.30 1.16
N ALA A 720 19.53 31.08 0.69
CA ALA A 720 18.40 30.19 0.96
C ALA A 720 18.94 28.76 1.01
N ARG A 721 19.34 28.29 2.22
CA ARG A 721 20.02 27.00 2.40
C ARG A 721 19.94 26.49 3.84
N ASP A 722 20.28 25.21 4.00
CA ASP A 722 20.46 24.62 5.34
C ASP A 722 21.74 25.15 6.00
N LEU A 723 21.63 25.51 7.27
CA LEU A 723 22.75 25.86 8.16
C LEU A 723 22.94 24.79 9.21
N ALA A 724 24.20 24.50 9.55
CA ALA A 724 24.55 23.66 10.68
C ALA A 724 24.25 24.38 11.99
N GLY A 725 23.68 23.68 12.98
CA GLY A 725 23.46 24.24 14.32
C GLY A 725 24.74 24.55 15.03
N GLU A 726 24.69 25.56 15.91
CA GLU A 726 25.79 26.01 16.79
C GLU A 726 27.07 26.43 16.05
N LYS A 727 26.99 26.57 14.73
CA LYS A 727 28.11 26.99 13.90
C LYS A 727 27.91 28.42 13.42
N LYS A 728 28.84 29.31 13.79
CA LYS A 728 28.89 30.67 13.28
C LYS A 728 29.15 30.64 11.77
N THR A 729 28.23 31.21 10.98
CA THR A 729 28.33 31.30 9.52
C THR A 729 28.35 32.75 9.11
N ASN A 730 29.40 33.16 8.37
CA ASN A 730 29.50 34.50 7.82
C ASN A 730 28.83 34.60 6.47
N PHE A 731 28.03 35.63 6.26
CA PHE A 731 27.36 35.96 5.02
C PHE A 731 27.86 37.31 4.50
N LYS A 732 27.96 37.39 3.17
CA LYS A 732 28.42 38.60 2.50
C LYS A 732 27.51 38.92 1.31
N PHE A 733 27.28 40.20 1.06
CA PHE A 733 26.62 40.69 -0.14
C PHE A 733 27.17 42.06 -0.55
N LYS A 734 26.98 42.43 -1.82
CA LYS A 734 27.39 43.75 -2.33
C LYS A 734 26.19 44.69 -2.42
N ALA A 735 26.31 45.86 -1.84
CA ALA A 735 25.27 46.88 -1.83
C ALA A 735 25.40 47.95 -2.94
N MET A 736 26.35 47.83 -3.87
CA MET A 736 26.62 48.80 -4.93
C MET A 736 25.41 49.12 -5.84
N ALA A 737 24.47 48.18 -5.96
CA ALA A 737 23.27 48.37 -6.78
C ALA A 737 22.07 48.92 -5.97
N PHE A 738 22.24 49.20 -4.69
CA PHE A 738 21.14 49.67 -3.84
C PHE A 738 21.19 51.20 -3.74
N PRO A 739 20.07 51.91 -3.99
CA PRO A 739 20.00 53.32 -3.73
C PRO A 739 20.33 53.68 -2.27
N THR A 740 20.83 54.89 -2.05
CA THR A 740 20.94 55.43 -0.68
C THR A 740 19.61 55.36 0.05
N GLY A 741 19.59 54.74 1.22
CA GLY A 741 18.33 54.54 1.98
C GLY A 741 18.42 53.53 3.12
N LYS A 742 17.29 53.35 3.78
CA LYS A 742 17.10 52.37 4.85
C LYS A 742 16.72 51.02 4.29
N TYR A 743 17.40 49.99 4.75
CA TYR A 743 17.15 48.58 4.39
C TYR A 743 17.02 47.75 5.67
N VAL A 744 16.36 46.61 5.50
CA VAL A 744 16.17 45.59 6.55
C VAL A 744 16.76 44.28 6.07
N LEU A 745 17.74 43.78 6.81
CA LEU A 745 18.14 42.38 6.75
C LEU A 745 17.08 41.55 7.45
N ARG A 746 16.43 40.65 6.69
CA ARG A 746 15.43 39.73 7.19
C ARG A 746 15.97 38.31 7.09
N VAL A 747 16.00 37.63 8.23
CA VAL A 747 16.41 36.23 8.32
C VAL A 747 15.19 35.42 8.75
N ILE A 748 14.76 34.49 7.90
CA ILE A 748 13.62 33.63 8.12
C ILE A 748 14.16 32.22 8.36
N GLY A 749 14.11 31.76 9.60
CA GLY A 749 14.38 30.39 9.98
C GLY A 749 13.09 29.59 10.08
N GLU A 750 13.18 28.33 10.51
CA GLU A 750 12.02 27.45 10.63
C GLU A 750 11.09 27.82 11.79
N ALA A 751 11.62 28.39 12.87
CA ALA A 751 10.86 28.81 14.05
C ALA A 751 11.08 30.26 14.45
N PHE A 752 11.82 31.05 13.67
CA PHE A 752 12.09 32.44 13.97
C PHE A 752 12.10 33.31 12.71
N THR A 753 11.82 34.58 12.90
CA THR A 753 12.13 35.64 11.93
C THR A 753 12.89 36.74 12.67
N ALA A 754 14.08 37.05 12.17
CA ALA A 754 14.89 38.12 12.69
C ALA A 754 14.95 39.28 11.69
N GLU A 755 14.83 40.50 12.16
CA GLU A 755 14.97 41.70 11.34
C GLU A 755 15.99 42.66 11.94
N GLN A 756 16.84 43.21 11.09
CA GLN A 756 17.82 44.23 11.51
C GLN A 756 17.90 45.32 10.46
N SER A 757 17.60 46.56 10.88
CA SER A 757 17.70 47.72 10.01
C SER A 757 19.14 48.17 9.88
N PHE A 758 19.52 48.58 8.66
CA PHE A 758 20.81 49.21 8.35
C PHE A 758 20.63 50.27 7.23
N TYR A 759 21.62 51.13 7.08
CA TYR A 759 21.59 52.22 6.10
C TYR A 759 22.73 52.06 5.09
N ILE A 760 22.39 52.25 3.83
CA ILE A 760 23.37 52.34 2.74
C ILE A 760 23.46 53.80 2.33
N LEU A 761 24.68 54.30 2.32
CA LEU A 761 25.05 55.63 1.88
C LEU A 761 25.97 55.49 0.67
N ASN A 762 25.47 55.73 -0.51
CA ASN A 762 26.23 55.71 -1.76
C ASN A 762 26.67 57.15 -2.14
#